data_b6f79f5db2a42ccc0d92e2da87b4cb07
#
_entry.id   b6f79f5db2a42ccc0d92e2da87b4cb07
#
_cell.length_a   1.000
_cell.length_b   1.000
_cell.length_c   1.000
_cell.angle_alpha   90.00
_cell.angle_beta   90.00
_cell.angle_gamma   90.00
#
_symmetry.space_group_name_H-M   'P 1'
#
loop_
_entity.id
_entity.type
_entity.pdbx_description
1 polymer ?
#
loop_
_entity_poly.entity_id
_entity_poly.type
_entity_poly.pdbx_seq_one_letter_code
_entity_poly.pdbx_strand_id
1 'polypeptide(L)'
;MKIPLSWLREFTDVQLTAEQLADALTLRGLEVRGVERWGANWNKMVVGELLEVGPHPKADRLQLTKVRIGDGPILNIVCGARNIAAGQRIPVALVGAAMPDGRKIERAEKMGIASEGMLCSGQELDATDDGDGILILDPSAPLGTPLVDYLGEDVIDVDVKPNRGDLLSILGLAREVGAITGAPVAYAARPLKEGADAVGAGLALRVADEALAPHVVLRVVDGVKVAASPDRVQMRLKAAGLRSISNVVDATNYIMLELGKPTHAFDRAKVGDTVQIRLAKKGESLETLDHEVRSLDATDLVVADERAALALAGVMGGASSEVSTSTTSVIIESAIFAPTSVRRSAQRHSLRSEASHRFERGQERRLAALGADQVAALLTEWAGGVVRAGRLVTGAEEVPAATLNFRPSRVRSLLGVALTDDEQIALLGSIGISADAASDATKIAVTPKRSLSAEKGSARAVRVPSWRSDLEIEADLAEEVARLYGYERIPTSIPSADLPPHRPSPTLLRDRVRRLLADAGFHEVVTHALVSAAQADLWSEPTALVTGPLATSEGAAGGASIVLQNPLSADHDRLRRSLLPSLLDRVDANLRYGATSGAIFEVGRGYGITEGLPSEWTRLAVAVWGDREQGAPSTAATAWNLDELKRLLAQVAHLVGERPAYGDSIPSAVLHPGINAAITGERIAGLLGELHPASPIWRDEPRILIAEVAIAGLRAGRVEIAEISLPPATPPVTRDVALLIPAATTVGQVVAVARSTVLRATAVELFDLFAGAPLAPGERSAGLRFTFQPSATGADDEAIAAELAAFEGAVLRACGARIRGVEGQ
;
A
#
# COMPACT_ATOMS: atom_id res chain seq x y z
N MET A 1 6.46 0.79 -16.41
CA MET A 1 7.47 1.05 -17.46
C MET A 1 6.74 1.43 -18.72
N LYS A 2 7.03 2.63 -19.25
CA LYS A 2 6.45 3.10 -20.52
C LYS A 2 7.21 2.50 -21.71
N ILE A 3 6.47 1.94 -22.66
CA ILE A 3 7.00 1.22 -23.81
C ILE A 3 6.44 1.78 -25.10
N PRO A 4 7.26 2.48 -25.89
CA PRO A 4 6.88 2.86 -27.24
C PRO A 4 6.70 1.61 -28.11
N LEU A 5 5.53 1.44 -28.72
CA LEU A 5 5.19 0.26 -29.51
C LEU A 5 6.08 0.13 -30.76
N SER A 6 6.48 1.25 -31.37
CA SER A 6 7.41 1.25 -32.51
C SER A 6 8.78 0.70 -32.13
N TRP A 7 9.26 0.97 -30.89
CA TRP A 7 10.52 0.43 -30.39
C TRP A 7 10.43 -1.07 -30.11
N LEU A 8 9.32 -1.52 -29.53
CA LEU A 8 9.06 -2.95 -29.29
C LEU A 8 9.07 -3.76 -30.59
N ARG A 9 8.48 -3.19 -31.67
CA ARG A 9 8.43 -3.80 -33.01
C ARG A 9 9.81 -3.98 -33.67
N GLU A 10 10.85 -3.33 -33.20
CA GLU A 10 12.23 -3.58 -33.68
C GLU A 10 12.77 -4.95 -33.20
N PHE A 11 12.17 -5.54 -32.15
CA PHE A 11 12.62 -6.81 -31.58
C PHE A 11 11.73 -8.01 -31.91
N THR A 12 10.45 -7.75 -32.17
CA THR A 12 9.48 -8.81 -32.48
C THR A 12 8.35 -8.26 -33.37
N ASP A 13 7.87 -9.07 -34.30
CA ASP A 13 6.79 -8.68 -35.23
C ASP A 13 5.44 -8.73 -34.50
N VAL A 14 4.92 -7.55 -34.11
CA VAL A 14 3.64 -7.39 -33.42
C VAL A 14 2.62 -6.77 -34.34
N GLN A 15 1.60 -7.55 -34.73
CA GLN A 15 0.48 -7.10 -35.53
C GLN A 15 -0.71 -6.58 -34.70
N LEU A 16 -0.70 -6.78 -33.38
CA LEU A 16 -1.73 -6.32 -32.47
C LEU A 16 -1.70 -4.80 -32.32
N THR A 17 -2.88 -4.18 -32.12
CA THR A 17 -2.96 -2.78 -31.71
C THR A 17 -2.43 -2.64 -30.27
N ALA A 18 -2.15 -1.42 -29.82
CA ALA A 18 -1.68 -1.17 -28.47
C ALA A 18 -2.68 -1.66 -27.41
N GLU A 19 -3.98 -1.47 -27.64
CA GLU A 19 -5.06 -1.91 -26.75
C GLU A 19 -5.14 -3.45 -26.70
N GLN A 20 -5.11 -4.11 -27.87
CA GLN A 20 -5.12 -5.57 -27.94
C GLN A 20 -3.90 -6.18 -27.24
N LEU A 21 -2.74 -5.54 -27.38
CA LEU A 21 -1.52 -5.97 -26.72
C LEU A 21 -1.59 -5.74 -25.21
N ALA A 22 -2.15 -4.60 -24.76
CA ALA A 22 -2.38 -4.31 -23.36
C ALA A 22 -3.28 -5.35 -22.69
N ASP A 23 -4.38 -5.73 -23.33
CA ASP A 23 -5.28 -6.79 -22.85
C ASP A 23 -4.55 -8.14 -22.80
N ALA A 24 -3.80 -8.49 -23.86
CA ALA A 24 -3.07 -9.75 -23.91
C ALA A 24 -1.98 -9.86 -22.84
N LEU A 25 -1.25 -8.78 -22.55
CA LEU A 25 -0.26 -8.70 -21.48
C LEU A 25 -0.93 -8.86 -20.11
N THR A 26 -2.03 -8.13 -19.88
CA THR A 26 -2.77 -8.18 -18.61
C THR A 26 -3.30 -9.59 -18.32
N LEU A 27 -3.87 -10.27 -19.33
CA LEU A 27 -4.34 -11.66 -19.20
C LEU A 27 -3.20 -12.67 -18.92
N ARG A 28 -1.95 -12.28 -19.17
CA ARG A 28 -0.75 -13.08 -18.83
C ARG A 28 -0.07 -12.65 -17.55
N GLY A 29 -0.76 -11.87 -16.72
CA GLY A 29 -0.27 -11.43 -15.40
C GLY A 29 0.67 -10.22 -15.44
N LEU A 30 0.77 -9.55 -16.59
CA LEU A 30 1.57 -8.33 -16.77
C LEU A 30 0.62 -7.13 -16.83
N GLU A 31 0.21 -6.63 -15.69
CA GLU A 31 -0.77 -5.56 -15.56
C GLU A 31 -0.36 -4.31 -16.35
N VAL A 32 -1.25 -3.85 -17.23
CA VAL A 32 -1.09 -2.60 -17.98
C VAL A 32 -1.93 -1.52 -17.31
N ARG A 33 -1.28 -0.42 -16.90
CA ARG A 33 -1.93 0.76 -16.28
C ARG A 33 -2.73 1.57 -17.27
N GLY A 34 -2.29 1.60 -18.53
CA GLY A 34 -2.94 2.33 -19.59
C GLY A 34 -2.17 2.32 -20.90
N VAL A 35 -2.82 2.81 -21.93
CA VAL A 35 -2.25 3.07 -23.25
C VAL A 35 -2.39 4.56 -23.53
N GLU A 36 -1.29 5.22 -23.89
CA GLU A 36 -1.25 6.63 -24.24
C GLU A 36 -0.92 6.76 -25.73
N ARG A 37 -1.64 7.62 -26.46
CA ARG A 37 -1.26 8.04 -27.82
C ARG A 37 -0.47 9.33 -27.71
N TRP A 38 0.85 9.25 -27.77
CA TRP A 38 1.72 10.41 -27.81
C TRP A 38 1.54 11.15 -29.14
N GLY A 39 1.38 12.46 -29.09
CA GLY A 39 1.04 13.28 -30.26
C GLY A 39 -0.46 13.32 -30.59
N ALA A 40 -1.36 12.76 -29.77
CA ALA A 40 -2.81 12.80 -29.98
C ALA A 40 -3.38 14.23 -30.08
N ASN A 41 -2.68 15.22 -29.53
CA ASN A 41 -3.04 16.64 -29.59
C ASN A 41 -2.54 17.37 -30.85
N TRP A 42 -1.84 16.73 -31.79
CA TRP A 42 -1.35 17.33 -33.01
C TRP A 42 -2.42 17.44 -34.13
N ASN A 43 -3.60 17.92 -33.73
CA ASN A 43 -4.69 18.11 -34.68
C ASN A 43 -4.38 19.19 -35.71
N LYS A 44 -4.67 18.94 -36.99
CA LYS A 44 -4.37 19.83 -38.12
C LYS A 44 -2.87 20.16 -38.26
N MET A 45 -2.01 19.25 -37.80
CA MET A 45 -0.58 19.30 -38.10
C MET A 45 -0.26 18.22 -39.12
N VAL A 46 0.52 18.58 -40.13
CA VAL A 46 0.83 17.68 -41.28
C VAL A 46 2.30 17.78 -41.66
N VAL A 47 2.78 16.79 -42.39
CA VAL A 47 4.09 16.81 -43.05
C VAL A 47 4.03 17.73 -44.25
N GLY A 48 4.86 18.75 -44.28
CA GLY A 48 5.05 19.69 -45.39
C GLY A 48 6.43 19.59 -46.03
N GLU A 49 6.59 20.23 -47.18
CA GLU A 49 7.87 20.40 -47.86
C GLU A 49 8.12 21.85 -48.15
N LEU A 50 9.29 22.33 -47.83
CA LEU A 50 9.76 23.67 -48.19
C LEU A 50 10.15 23.73 -49.69
N LEU A 51 9.37 24.42 -50.50
CA LEU A 51 9.67 24.60 -51.92
C LEU A 51 10.65 25.78 -52.15
N GLU A 52 10.42 26.87 -51.44
CA GLU A 52 11.22 28.08 -51.53
C GLU A 52 11.43 28.68 -50.13
N VAL A 53 12.62 29.16 -49.87
CA VAL A 53 13.00 29.90 -48.65
C VAL A 53 13.75 31.14 -49.06
N GLY A 54 13.29 32.32 -48.65
CA GLY A 54 13.92 33.61 -49.02
C GLY A 54 13.79 34.63 -47.89
N PRO A 55 14.57 35.70 -47.88
CA PRO A 55 14.53 36.72 -46.85
C PRO A 55 13.21 37.51 -46.86
N HIS A 56 12.73 37.93 -45.73
CA HIS A 56 11.57 38.81 -45.61
C HIS A 56 11.93 40.24 -46.02
N PRO A 57 11.19 40.92 -46.94
CA PRO A 57 11.61 42.24 -47.49
C PRO A 57 11.63 43.36 -46.46
N LYS A 58 11.01 43.21 -45.28
CA LYS A 58 10.91 44.26 -44.25
C LYS A 58 11.38 43.81 -42.85
N ALA A 59 12.00 42.60 -42.73
CA ALA A 59 12.41 42.08 -41.45
C ALA A 59 13.61 41.13 -41.57
N ASP A 60 14.77 41.54 -41.12
CA ASP A 60 16.06 40.81 -41.23
C ASP A 60 16.08 39.46 -40.51
N ARG A 61 15.18 39.27 -39.53
CA ARG A 61 15.07 38.04 -38.73
C ARG A 61 14.01 37.06 -39.21
N LEU A 62 13.25 37.41 -40.25
CA LEU A 62 12.18 36.60 -40.78
C LEU A 62 12.52 36.11 -42.20
N GLN A 63 12.02 34.94 -42.51
CA GLN A 63 12.08 34.31 -43.84
C GLN A 63 10.66 34.08 -44.38
N LEU A 64 10.53 34.21 -45.67
CA LEU A 64 9.33 33.83 -46.39
C LEU A 64 9.51 32.44 -46.95
N THR A 65 8.56 31.59 -46.69
CA THR A 65 8.59 30.19 -47.19
C THR A 65 7.36 29.88 -47.99
N LYS A 66 7.55 29.09 -49.08
CA LYS A 66 6.47 28.42 -49.80
C LYS A 66 6.47 26.96 -49.39
N VAL A 67 5.35 26.51 -48.86
CA VAL A 67 5.22 25.18 -48.28
C VAL A 67 4.17 24.40 -49.02
N ARG A 68 4.55 23.21 -49.51
CA ARG A 68 3.64 22.23 -50.13
C ARG A 68 3.16 21.23 -49.07
N ILE A 69 1.86 20.99 -49.04
CA ILE A 69 1.23 19.98 -48.18
C ILE A 69 0.40 19.03 -49.07
N GLY A 70 0.99 17.93 -49.51
CA GLY A 70 0.34 17.00 -50.43
C GLY A 70 -0.10 17.66 -51.75
N ASP A 71 -1.30 17.34 -52.23
CA ASP A 71 -1.90 17.87 -53.48
C ASP A 71 -2.68 19.20 -53.24
N GLY A 72 -2.62 19.77 -52.05
CA GLY A 72 -3.30 21.00 -51.69
C GLY A 72 -2.62 22.28 -52.19
N PRO A 73 -3.17 23.45 -51.84
CA PRO A 73 -2.56 24.74 -52.23
C PRO A 73 -1.18 24.92 -51.59
N ILE A 74 -0.29 25.66 -52.26
CA ILE A 74 0.97 26.07 -51.68
C ILE A 74 0.68 27.16 -50.68
N LEU A 75 1.14 26.98 -49.42
CA LEU A 75 0.98 27.93 -48.33
C LEU A 75 2.14 28.87 -48.25
N ASN A 76 1.84 30.15 -48.05
CA ASN A 76 2.85 31.14 -47.70
C ASN A 76 2.95 31.21 -46.15
N ILE A 77 4.12 30.92 -45.61
CA ILE A 77 4.36 30.95 -44.16
C ILE A 77 5.57 31.81 -43.86
N VAL A 78 5.44 32.71 -42.90
CA VAL A 78 6.54 33.55 -42.37
C VAL A 78 7.16 32.83 -41.19
N CYS A 79 8.46 32.55 -41.27
CA CYS A 79 9.22 31.81 -40.26
C CYS A 79 10.42 32.58 -39.73
N GLY A 80 10.73 32.45 -38.46
CA GLY A 80 11.92 33.08 -37.82
C GLY A 80 13.12 32.15 -37.74
N ALA A 81 12.96 30.86 -38.04
CA ALA A 81 14.04 29.88 -37.95
C ALA A 81 15.10 30.07 -39.06
N ARG A 82 16.35 29.74 -38.75
CA ARG A 82 17.48 29.85 -39.70
C ARG A 82 17.97 28.51 -40.22
N ASN A 83 17.52 27.40 -39.66
CA ASN A 83 17.90 26.02 -40.03
C ASN A 83 17.07 25.45 -41.19
N ILE A 84 16.26 26.26 -41.89
CA ILE A 84 15.36 25.87 -42.97
C ILE A 84 15.97 26.10 -44.35
N ALA A 85 15.77 25.15 -45.23
CA ALA A 85 16.22 25.19 -46.65
C ALA A 85 15.19 24.55 -47.57
N ALA A 86 15.20 24.93 -48.84
CA ALA A 86 14.34 24.32 -49.85
C ALA A 86 14.62 22.80 -49.98
N GLY A 87 13.59 22.02 -50.17
CA GLY A 87 13.63 20.54 -50.27
C GLY A 87 13.47 19.81 -48.95
N GLN A 88 13.53 20.49 -47.81
CA GLN A 88 13.35 19.85 -46.50
C GLN A 88 11.89 19.48 -46.23
N ARG A 89 11.69 18.33 -45.53
CA ARG A 89 10.42 17.94 -44.90
C ARG A 89 10.34 18.54 -43.52
N ILE A 90 9.19 19.10 -43.19
CA ILE A 90 8.99 19.82 -41.90
C ILE A 90 7.56 19.59 -41.37
N PRO A 91 7.30 19.67 -40.07
CA PRO A 91 5.97 19.71 -39.51
C PRO A 91 5.33 21.10 -39.69
N VAL A 92 4.10 21.10 -40.21
CA VAL A 92 3.30 22.31 -40.46
C VAL A 92 2.01 22.27 -39.68
N ALA A 93 1.83 23.25 -38.79
CA ALA A 93 0.55 23.51 -38.15
C ALA A 93 -0.31 24.41 -39.04
N LEU A 94 -1.44 23.87 -39.50
CA LEU A 94 -2.41 24.55 -40.36
C LEU A 94 -3.27 25.55 -39.55
N VAL A 95 -3.91 26.50 -40.26
CA VAL A 95 -4.86 27.41 -39.63
C VAL A 95 -5.97 26.61 -38.91
N GLY A 96 -6.18 26.92 -37.63
CA GLY A 96 -7.08 26.23 -36.73
C GLY A 96 -6.46 25.05 -35.97
N ALA A 97 -5.15 24.80 -36.11
CA ALA A 97 -4.43 23.87 -35.22
C ALA A 97 -4.33 24.44 -33.83
N ALA A 98 -4.44 23.55 -32.81
CA ALA A 98 -4.14 23.87 -31.41
C ALA A 98 -2.75 23.30 -31.07
N MET A 99 -1.84 24.19 -30.63
CA MET A 99 -0.51 23.78 -30.19
C MET A 99 -0.58 23.10 -28.81
N PRO A 100 0.38 22.24 -28.45
CA PRO A 100 0.44 21.63 -27.10
C PRO A 100 0.38 22.60 -25.93
N ASP A 101 0.89 23.84 -26.10
CA ASP A 101 0.84 24.93 -25.12
C ASP A 101 -0.51 25.67 -25.08
N GLY A 102 -1.50 25.23 -25.86
CA GLY A 102 -2.85 25.81 -25.94
C GLY A 102 -3.00 26.96 -26.91
N ARG A 103 -1.93 27.45 -27.58
CA ARG A 103 -2.05 28.46 -28.64
C ARG A 103 -2.81 27.92 -29.84
N LYS A 104 -3.68 28.72 -30.43
CA LYS A 104 -4.33 28.42 -31.71
C LYS A 104 -3.61 29.10 -32.86
N ILE A 105 -3.40 28.37 -33.95
CA ILE A 105 -2.81 28.88 -35.17
C ILE A 105 -3.89 29.56 -36.00
N GLU A 106 -3.75 30.84 -36.19
CA GLU A 106 -4.65 31.68 -36.98
C GLU A 106 -3.88 32.24 -38.21
N ARG A 107 -4.64 32.62 -39.25
CA ARG A 107 -4.06 33.40 -40.34
C ARG A 107 -3.62 34.75 -39.80
N ALA A 108 -2.34 34.99 -39.79
CA ALA A 108 -1.73 36.21 -39.18
C ALA A 108 -0.97 37.00 -40.24
N GLU A 109 -1.00 38.32 -40.14
CA GLU A 109 -0.18 39.22 -40.94
C GLU A 109 1.13 39.54 -40.19
N LYS A 110 2.26 39.18 -40.78
CA LYS A 110 3.59 39.45 -40.21
C LYS A 110 4.31 40.49 -41.09
N MET A 111 4.49 41.71 -40.61
CA MET A 111 5.14 42.84 -41.34
C MET A 111 4.56 43.07 -42.76
N GLY A 112 3.23 42.96 -42.91
CA GLY A 112 2.52 43.22 -44.18
C GLY A 112 2.43 41.97 -45.11
N ILE A 113 2.80 40.78 -44.64
CA ILE A 113 2.71 39.54 -45.41
C ILE A 113 1.87 38.51 -44.62
N ALA A 114 0.89 37.94 -45.27
CA ALA A 114 0.03 36.94 -44.67
C ALA A 114 0.78 35.60 -44.47
N SER A 115 0.71 35.05 -43.27
CA SER A 115 1.17 33.71 -42.90
C SER A 115 -0.04 32.79 -42.75
N GLU A 116 -0.05 31.68 -43.50
CA GLU A 116 -1.18 30.73 -43.60
C GLU A 116 -0.96 29.47 -42.81
N GLY A 117 -0.18 29.56 -41.71
CA GLY A 117 0.18 28.46 -40.87
C GLY A 117 1.47 28.77 -40.08
N MET A 118 1.99 27.72 -39.46
CA MET A 118 3.25 27.82 -38.68
C MET A 118 4.11 26.59 -38.94
N LEU A 119 5.42 26.79 -39.16
CA LEU A 119 6.41 25.72 -39.11
C LEU A 119 6.74 25.45 -37.62
N CYS A 120 6.83 24.19 -37.21
CA CYS A 120 6.96 23.87 -35.82
C CYS A 120 8.34 23.36 -35.46
N SER A 121 8.89 23.87 -34.34
CA SER A 121 10.05 23.28 -33.67
C SER A 121 9.69 22.02 -32.93
N GLY A 122 10.70 21.24 -32.51
CA GLY A 122 10.51 20.09 -31.63
C GLY A 122 9.89 20.46 -30.30
N GLN A 123 10.29 21.61 -29.75
CA GLN A 123 9.77 22.13 -28.48
C GLN A 123 8.30 22.56 -28.58
N GLU A 124 7.91 23.22 -29.69
CA GLU A 124 6.52 23.63 -29.90
C GLU A 124 5.57 22.45 -30.07
N LEU A 125 6.07 21.34 -30.58
CA LEU A 125 5.33 20.07 -30.67
C LEU A 125 5.34 19.26 -29.38
N ASP A 126 6.08 19.68 -28.36
CA ASP A 126 6.40 18.87 -27.20
C ASP A 126 7.09 17.54 -27.57
N ALA A 127 7.80 17.51 -28.67
CA ALA A 127 8.48 16.34 -29.24
C ALA A 127 9.93 16.22 -28.77
N THR A 128 10.68 17.35 -28.76
CA THR A 128 12.05 17.46 -28.24
C THR A 128 12.18 18.72 -27.39
N ASP A 129 13.29 18.88 -26.70
CA ASP A 129 13.57 20.12 -25.95
C ASP A 129 14.20 21.22 -26.84
N ASP A 130 14.46 20.95 -28.13
CA ASP A 130 15.06 21.89 -29.05
C ASP A 130 14.04 22.93 -29.56
N GLY A 131 14.25 24.17 -29.21
CA GLY A 131 13.47 25.33 -29.65
C GLY A 131 14.19 26.25 -30.62
N ASP A 132 15.46 25.99 -30.93
CA ASP A 132 16.30 26.92 -31.71
C ASP A 132 16.09 26.89 -33.23
N GLY A 133 15.24 25.96 -33.69
CA GLY A 133 14.93 25.79 -35.11
C GLY A 133 13.64 25.07 -35.37
N ILE A 134 13.37 24.78 -36.63
CA ILE A 134 12.25 23.91 -37.01
C ILE A 134 12.72 22.45 -36.95
N LEU A 135 11.84 21.57 -36.52
CA LEU A 135 12.09 20.13 -36.58
C LEU A 135 12.19 19.70 -38.06
N ILE A 136 13.34 19.16 -38.47
CA ILE A 136 13.56 18.66 -39.81
C ILE A 136 13.23 17.18 -39.79
N LEU A 137 12.26 16.80 -40.65
CA LEU A 137 11.83 15.41 -40.76
C LEU A 137 12.70 14.66 -41.79
N ASP A 138 12.61 13.33 -41.78
CA ASP A 138 13.29 12.50 -42.76
C ASP A 138 12.85 12.91 -44.20
N PRO A 139 13.77 13.01 -45.18
CA PRO A 139 13.43 13.36 -46.55
C PRO A 139 12.38 12.46 -47.20
N SER A 140 12.21 11.23 -46.71
CA SER A 140 11.20 10.28 -47.19
C SER A 140 9.81 10.44 -46.56
N ALA A 141 9.65 11.37 -45.59
CA ALA A 141 8.38 11.58 -44.88
C ALA A 141 7.25 11.87 -45.88
N PRO A 142 6.11 11.13 -45.84
CA PRO A 142 5.04 11.29 -46.86
C PRO A 142 4.36 12.65 -46.70
N LEU A 143 4.27 13.40 -47.78
CA LEU A 143 3.65 14.73 -47.79
C LEU A 143 2.16 14.68 -47.49
N GLY A 144 1.70 15.65 -46.68
CA GLY A 144 0.30 15.79 -46.36
C GLY A 144 -0.20 14.78 -45.33
N THR A 145 0.63 13.83 -44.89
CA THR A 145 0.29 12.89 -43.83
C THR A 145 0.05 13.64 -42.54
N PRO A 146 -1.02 13.36 -41.75
CA PRO A 146 -1.18 13.88 -40.43
C PRO A 146 0.07 13.60 -39.57
N LEU A 147 0.56 14.60 -38.87
CA LEU A 147 1.80 14.47 -38.08
C LEU A 147 1.71 13.37 -37.02
N VAL A 148 0.53 13.18 -36.41
CA VAL A 148 0.27 12.11 -35.42
C VAL A 148 0.40 10.72 -36.06
N ASP A 149 0.14 10.54 -37.38
CA ASP A 149 0.29 9.26 -38.04
C ASP A 149 1.73 8.98 -38.47
N TYR A 150 2.55 10.05 -38.60
CA TYR A 150 3.95 9.93 -38.99
C TYR A 150 4.92 9.89 -37.76
N LEU A 151 4.73 10.75 -36.78
CA LEU A 151 5.59 10.85 -35.60
C LEU A 151 4.93 10.37 -34.31
N GLY A 152 3.60 10.20 -34.33
CA GLY A 152 2.87 9.77 -33.14
C GLY A 152 3.29 8.37 -32.70
N GLU A 153 3.19 8.12 -31.40
CA GLU A 153 3.63 6.86 -30.79
C GLU A 153 2.56 6.32 -29.83
N ASP A 154 2.27 5.04 -29.93
CA ASP A 154 1.48 4.34 -28.94
C ASP A 154 2.40 3.88 -27.83
N VAL A 155 2.11 4.29 -26.60
CA VAL A 155 2.92 3.98 -25.42
C VAL A 155 2.09 3.14 -24.46
N ILE A 156 2.56 1.94 -24.16
CA ILE A 156 1.94 1.03 -23.19
C ILE A 156 2.65 1.19 -21.84
N ASP A 157 1.93 1.50 -20.77
CA ASP A 157 2.50 1.57 -19.42
C ASP A 157 2.27 0.28 -18.63
N VAL A 158 3.32 -0.54 -18.53
CA VAL A 158 3.30 -1.83 -17.83
C VAL A 158 3.71 -1.67 -16.38
N ASP A 159 2.91 -2.20 -15.44
CA ASP A 159 3.25 -2.31 -14.02
C ASP A 159 4.16 -3.52 -13.76
N VAL A 160 5.46 -3.28 -13.77
CA VAL A 160 6.45 -4.35 -13.58
C VAL A 160 6.54 -4.74 -12.12
N LYS A 161 6.13 -5.98 -11.81
CA LYS A 161 6.19 -6.53 -10.45
C LYS A 161 7.63 -6.74 -9.97
N PRO A 162 7.89 -6.72 -8.64
CA PRO A 162 9.25 -6.75 -8.09
C PRO A 162 10.08 -7.98 -8.46
N ASN A 163 9.47 -9.13 -8.71
CA ASN A 163 10.15 -10.36 -9.12
C ASN A 163 10.56 -10.37 -10.60
N ARG A 164 9.97 -9.50 -11.43
CA ARG A 164 10.18 -9.49 -12.88
C ARG A 164 11.12 -8.35 -13.30
N GLY A 165 12.37 -8.38 -12.79
CA GLY A 165 13.41 -7.42 -13.16
C GLY A 165 13.75 -7.41 -14.66
N ASP A 166 13.61 -8.53 -15.33
CA ASP A 166 13.80 -8.71 -16.78
C ASP A 166 12.88 -7.80 -17.62
N LEU A 167 11.67 -7.51 -17.13
CA LEU A 167 10.67 -6.68 -17.82
C LEU A 167 10.91 -5.17 -17.69
N LEU A 168 11.94 -4.73 -16.99
CA LEU A 168 12.36 -3.34 -16.98
C LEU A 168 13.18 -2.95 -18.23
N SER A 169 12.91 -3.63 -19.34
CA SER A 169 13.55 -3.40 -20.66
C SER A 169 12.60 -3.67 -21.81
N ILE A 170 12.85 -3.01 -22.96
CA ILE A 170 12.14 -3.29 -24.20
C ILE A 170 12.37 -4.73 -24.65
N LEU A 171 13.61 -5.22 -24.57
CA LEU A 171 13.95 -6.61 -24.93
C LEU A 171 13.25 -7.63 -24.05
N GLY A 172 13.14 -7.36 -22.70
CA GLY A 172 12.45 -8.26 -21.80
C GLY A 172 10.97 -8.38 -22.12
N LEU A 173 10.32 -7.26 -22.41
CA LEU A 173 8.93 -7.25 -22.84
C LEU A 173 8.72 -7.84 -24.21
N ALA A 174 9.67 -7.65 -25.15
CA ALA A 174 9.62 -8.32 -26.46
C ALA A 174 9.59 -9.85 -26.32
N ARG A 175 10.31 -10.42 -25.34
CA ARG A 175 10.28 -11.87 -25.05
C ARG A 175 8.89 -12.33 -24.63
N GLU A 176 8.21 -11.56 -23.78
CA GLU A 176 6.83 -11.88 -23.36
C GLU A 176 5.84 -11.75 -24.52
N VAL A 177 5.98 -10.69 -25.30
CA VAL A 177 5.13 -10.48 -26.48
C VAL A 177 5.36 -11.58 -27.51
N GLY A 178 6.60 -11.98 -27.74
CA GLY A 178 6.92 -13.13 -28.59
C GLY A 178 6.28 -14.43 -28.09
N ALA A 179 6.29 -14.67 -26.77
CA ALA A 179 5.62 -15.83 -26.19
C ALA A 179 4.09 -15.79 -26.34
N ILE A 180 3.48 -14.60 -26.30
CA ILE A 180 2.04 -14.40 -26.48
C ILE A 180 1.64 -14.58 -27.96
N THR A 181 2.38 -13.99 -28.87
CA THR A 181 2.04 -13.93 -30.31
C THR A 181 2.58 -15.10 -31.13
N GLY A 182 3.56 -15.84 -30.60
CA GLY A 182 4.32 -16.85 -31.33
C GLY A 182 5.36 -16.25 -32.27
N ALA A 183 5.54 -14.92 -32.30
CA ALA A 183 6.52 -14.26 -33.13
C ALA A 183 7.96 -14.43 -32.58
N PRO A 184 8.96 -14.62 -33.45
CA PRO A 184 10.34 -14.72 -33.01
C PRO A 184 10.81 -13.38 -32.43
N VAL A 185 11.70 -13.47 -31.41
CA VAL A 185 12.35 -12.31 -30.84
C VAL A 185 13.80 -12.27 -31.25
N ALA A 186 14.26 -11.18 -31.84
CA ALA A 186 15.62 -11.00 -32.29
C ALA A 186 16.23 -9.74 -31.67
N TYR A 187 17.46 -9.83 -31.21
CA TYR A 187 18.28 -8.70 -30.83
C TYR A 187 19.54 -8.67 -31.69
N ALA A 188 19.67 -7.66 -32.51
CA ALA A 188 20.87 -7.41 -33.32
C ALA A 188 21.76 -6.40 -32.59
N ALA A 189 22.85 -6.90 -32.00
CA ALA A 189 23.84 -6.02 -31.39
C ALA A 189 24.47 -5.09 -32.43
N ARG A 190 24.62 -3.81 -32.12
CA ARG A 190 25.31 -2.83 -32.98
C ARG A 190 26.78 -3.23 -33.11
N PRO A 191 27.33 -3.22 -34.32
CA PRO A 191 28.75 -3.57 -34.52
C PRO A 191 29.65 -2.55 -33.82
N LEU A 192 30.63 -3.03 -33.05
CA LEU A 192 31.60 -2.20 -32.36
C LEU A 192 32.93 -2.23 -33.15
N LYS A 193 33.43 -1.03 -33.48
CA LYS A 193 34.76 -0.86 -34.04
C LYS A 193 35.71 -0.28 -33.00
N GLU A 194 36.79 -0.97 -32.75
CA GLU A 194 37.83 -0.55 -31.80
C GLU A 194 38.96 0.18 -32.53
N GLY A 195 39.52 1.21 -31.89
CA GLY A 195 40.74 1.92 -32.31
C GLY A 195 41.97 1.17 -31.87
N ALA A 196 43.14 1.78 -32.06
CA ALA A 196 44.45 1.15 -31.79
C ALA A 196 44.87 1.21 -30.29
N ASP A 197 44.41 2.24 -29.57
CA ASP A 197 44.87 2.49 -28.18
C ASP A 197 44.18 1.50 -27.24
N ALA A 198 44.93 0.85 -26.37
CA ALA A 198 44.41 -0.10 -25.40
C ALA A 198 43.65 0.60 -24.26
N VAL A 199 42.53 0.02 -23.82
CA VAL A 199 41.70 0.55 -22.71
C VAL A 199 42.49 0.67 -21.41
N GLY A 200 43.46 -0.27 -21.14
CA GLY A 200 44.29 -0.27 -19.94
C GLY A 200 45.45 0.75 -19.99
N ALA A 201 45.58 1.56 -21.05
CA ALA A 201 46.60 2.61 -21.08
C ALA A 201 46.20 3.76 -20.13
N GLY A 202 46.83 3.80 -18.94
CA GLY A 202 46.57 4.78 -17.90
C GLY A 202 45.26 4.60 -17.15
N LEU A 203 44.65 3.41 -17.18
CA LEU A 203 43.45 3.10 -16.40
C LEU A 203 43.50 1.66 -15.87
N ALA A 204 43.17 1.51 -14.58
CA ALA A 204 43.05 0.20 -13.92
C ALA A 204 41.68 0.04 -13.28
N LEU A 205 41.24 -1.18 -13.08
CA LEU A 205 39.98 -1.52 -12.39
C LEU A 205 40.30 -2.41 -11.18
N ARG A 206 39.75 -2.07 -10.02
CA ARG A 206 39.84 -2.87 -8.79
C ARG A 206 38.47 -3.04 -8.14
N VAL A 207 38.15 -4.23 -7.70
CA VAL A 207 36.95 -4.56 -6.93
C VAL A 207 37.38 -5.08 -5.58
N ALA A 208 36.96 -4.41 -4.50
CA ALA A 208 37.37 -4.79 -3.14
C ALA A 208 36.58 -6.00 -2.61
N ASP A 209 35.33 -6.17 -3.05
CA ASP A 209 34.45 -7.29 -2.65
C ASP A 209 33.64 -7.76 -3.86
N GLU A 210 33.98 -8.93 -4.38
CA GLU A 210 33.29 -9.54 -5.51
C GLU A 210 31.84 -10.01 -5.15
N ALA A 211 31.53 -10.20 -3.88
CA ALA A 211 30.15 -10.52 -3.47
C ALA A 211 29.22 -9.31 -3.64
N LEU A 212 29.74 -8.09 -3.49
CA LEU A 212 28.99 -6.86 -3.66
C LEU A 212 28.99 -6.35 -5.10
N ALA A 213 30.05 -6.62 -5.87
CA ALA A 213 30.17 -6.30 -7.29
C ALA A 213 30.74 -7.49 -8.08
N PRO A 214 29.90 -8.50 -8.36
CA PRO A 214 30.36 -9.78 -8.91
C PRO A 214 30.85 -9.73 -10.36
N HIS A 215 30.53 -8.67 -11.11
CA HIS A 215 31.02 -8.48 -12.47
C HIS A 215 31.00 -6.99 -12.83
N VAL A 216 32.12 -6.46 -13.29
CA VAL A 216 32.30 -5.07 -13.67
C VAL A 216 33.07 -4.98 -14.98
N VAL A 217 32.61 -4.15 -15.88
CA VAL A 217 33.21 -3.89 -17.19
C VAL A 217 33.40 -2.39 -17.38
N LEU A 218 34.59 -1.97 -17.75
CA LEU A 218 34.88 -0.63 -18.18
C LEU A 218 35.29 -0.59 -19.66
N ARG A 219 34.77 0.44 -20.36
CA ARG A 219 35.20 0.83 -21.72
C ARG A 219 35.65 2.30 -21.68
N VAL A 220 36.53 2.68 -22.59
CA VAL A 220 36.93 4.06 -22.80
C VAL A 220 36.65 4.47 -24.23
N VAL A 221 36.04 5.63 -24.41
CA VAL A 221 35.76 6.22 -25.71
C VAL A 221 36.37 7.64 -25.74
N ASP A 222 37.31 7.83 -26.64
CA ASP A 222 38.04 9.09 -26.85
C ASP A 222 37.43 9.90 -27.98
N GLY A 223 37.69 11.19 -27.98
CA GLY A 223 37.29 12.11 -29.10
C GLY A 223 35.79 12.36 -29.15
N VAL A 224 35.06 12.09 -28.03
CA VAL A 224 33.61 12.37 -28.01
C VAL A 224 33.36 13.89 -28.10
N LYS A 225 32.32 14.24 -28.80
CA LYS A 225 31.79 15.59 -28.86
C LYS A 225 30.41 15.62 -28.24
N VAL A 226 30.32 16.16 -27.02
CA VAL A 226 29.06 16.25 -26.30
C VAL A 226 28.16 17.30 -26.96
N ALA A 227 26.97 16.89 -27.33
CA ALA A 227 25.93 17.66 -28.00
C ALA A 227 24.53 17.14 -27.70
N ALA A 228 23.49 17.75 -28.24
CA ALA A 228 22.15 17.18 -28.22
C ALA A 228 22.12 15.81 -28.96
N SER A 229 21.32 14.90 -28.46
CA SER A 229 21.08 13.62 -29.12
C SER A 229 20.30 13.80 -30.44
N PRO A 230 20.38 12.85 -31.39
CA PRO A 230 19.52 12.86 -32.56
C PRO A 230 18.03 12.94 -32.18
N ASP A 231 17.22 13.69 -32.93
CA ASP A 231 15.79 13.95 -32.61
C ASP A 231 15.00 12.66 -32.36
N ARG A 232 15.20 11.64 -33.19
CA ARG A 232 14.56 10.34 -33.01
C ARG A 232 14.87 9.71 -31.62
N VAL A 233 16.08 9.88 -31.13
CA VAL A 233 16.50 9.39 -29.80
C VAL A 233 15.81 10.19 -28.71
N GLN A 234 15.80 11.52 -28.81
CA GLN A 234 15.11 12.40 -27.87
C GLN A 234 13.62 12.05 -27.77
N MET A 235 12.94 11.94 -28.91
CA MET A 235 11.52 11.58 -28.98
C MET A 235 11.25 10.19 -28.34
N ARG A 236 12.10 9.20 -28.63
CA ARG A 236 11.95 7.84 -28.10
C ARG A 236 12.15 7.79 -26.57
N LEU A 237 13.17 8.48 -26.07
CA LEU A 237 13.39 8.60 -24.62
C LEU A 237 12.22 9.31 -23.93
N LYS A 238 11.72 10.38 -24.52
CA LYS A 238 10.58 11.14 -24.00
C LYS A 238 9.31 10.30 -23.97
N ALA A 239 9.00 9.56 -25.06
CA ALA A 239 7.88 8.62 -25.10
C ALA A 239 8.02 7.51 -24.02
N ALA A 240 9.24 7.08 -23.73
CA ALA A 240 9.54 6.13 -22.66
C ALA A 240 9.56 6.75 -21.25
N GLY A 241 9.30 8.07 -21.13
CA GLY A 241 9.20 8.80 -19.87
C GLY A 241 10.52 9.34 -19.32
N LEU A 242 11.59 9.40 -20.13
CA LEU A 242 12.88 9.96 -19.75
C LEU A 242 13.14 11.28 -20.49
N ARG A 243 13.74 12.23 -19.77
CA ARG A 243 14.22 13.48 -20.36
C ARG A 243 15.55 13.25 -21.08
N SER A 244 15.68 13.77 -22.30
CA SER A 244 16.96 13.84 -23.01
C SER A 244 17.87 14.89 -22.36
N ILE A 245 19.16 14.59 -22.23
CA ILE A 245 20.17 15.46 -21.59
C ILE A 245 21.29 15.79 -22.58
N SER A 246 21.99 14.77 -23.07
CA SER A 246 23.04 14.88 -24.05
C SER A 246 23.28 13.52 -24.71
N ASN A 247 23.90 13.53 -25.90
CA ASN A 247 24.18 12.29 -26.65
C ASN A 247 24.97 11.25 -25.85
N VAL A 248 25.78 11.66 -24.84
CA VAL A 248 26.52 10.75 -23.96
C VAL A 248 25.61 10.15 -22.88
N VAL A 249 24.86 10.98 -22.18
CA VAL A 249 23.93 10.54 -21.12
C VAL A 249 22.79 9.75 -21.73
N ASP A 250 22.26 10.20 -22.85
CA ASP A 250 21.15 9.54 -23.52
C ASP A 250 21.54 8.16 -24.08
N ALA A 251 22.78 7.97 -24.50
CA ALA A 251 23.28 6.65 -24.89
C ALA A 251 23.20 5.65 -23.72
N THR A 252 23.54 6.09 -22.50
CA THR A 252 23.42 5.24 -21.29
C THR A 252 21.95 4.97 -20.94
N ASN A 253 21.08 5.98 -21.02
CA ASN A 253 19.64 5.85 -20.79
C ASN A 253 18.96 4.97 -21.84
N TYR A 254 19.37 5.10 -23.10
CA TYR A 254 18.84 4.31 -24.21
C TYR A 254 19.11 2.82 -24.01
N ILE A 255 20.35 2.45 -23.67
CA ILE A 255 20.72 1.06 -23.42
C ILE A 255 20.09 0.53 -22.12
N MET A 256 19.93 1.39 -21.11
CA MET A 256 19.20 1.02 -19.91
C MET A 256 17.73 0.64 -20.22
N LEU A 257 17.05 1.38 -21.06
CA LEU A 257 15.68 1.05 -21.49
C LEU A 257 15.65 -0.15 -22.43
N GLU A 258 16.57 -0.21 -23.40
CA GLU A 258 16.64 -1.25 -24.40
C GLU A 258 16.89 -2.64 -23.79
N LEU A 259 17.92 -2.76 -22.95
CA LEU A 259 18.41 -4.02 -22.40
C LEU A 259 18.07 -4.24 -20.91
N GLY A 260 17.58 -3.21 -20.21
CA GLY A 260 17.43 -3.26 -18.75
C GLY A 260 18.75 -3.09 -17.98
N LYS A 261 19.80 -2.63 -18.67
CA LYS A 261 21.15 -2.53 -18.11
C LYS A 261 21.55 -1.08 -17.86
N PRO A 262 21.44 -0.57 -16.62
CA PRO A 262 22.00 0.74 -16.29
C PRO A 262 23.52 0.72 -16.45
N THR A 263 24.02 1.77 -17.09
CA THR A 263 25.44 2.06 -17.27
C THR A 263 25.70 3.50 -16.85
N HIS A 264 26.94 3.83 -16.54
CA HIS A 264 27.32 5.20 -16.21
C HIS A 264 28.49 5.68 -17.07
N ALA A 265 28.52 6.97 -17.39
CA ALA A 265 29.57 7.61 -18.14
C ALA A 265 30.27 8.65 -17.28
N PHE A 266 31.56 8.45 -17.00
CA PHE A 266 32.41 9.40 -16.30
C PHE A 266 33.25 10.20 -17.28
N ASP A 267 33.49 11.49 -17.00
CA ASP A 267 34.51 12.29 -17.69
C ASP A 267 35.90 11.75 -17.34
N ARG A 268 36.59 11.17 -18.31
CA ARG A 268 37.92 10.55 -18.09
C ARG A 268 38.93 11.53 -17.45
N ALA A 269 38.86 12.79 -17.82
CA ALA A 269 39.79 13.80 -17.28
C ALA A 269 39.61 14.11 -15.79
N LYS A 270 38.41 13.77 -15.26
CA LYS A 270 38.03 13.97 -13.86
C LYS A 270 38.27 12.73 -12.97
N VAL A 271 38.53 11.58 -13.58
CA VAL A 271 38.75 10.31 -12.87
C VAL A 271 40.24 10.02 -12.80
N GLY A 272 40.73 9.52 -11.69
CA GLY A 272 42.10 9.08 -11.49
C GLY A 272 42.49 7.88 -12.36
N ASP A 273 43.66 7.33 -12.10
CA ASP A 273 44.21 6.19 -12.90
C ASP A 273 43.64 4.84 -12.48
N THR A 274 42.89 4.77 -11.38
CA THR A 274 42.26 3.53 -10.94
C THR A 274 40.81 3.77 -10.58
N VAL A 275 39.89 3.07 -11.24
CA VAL A 275 38.48 2.95 -10.79
C VAL A 275 38.40 1.82 -9.77
N GLN A 276 37.86 2.11 -8.59
CA GLN A 276 37.72 1.18 -7.49
C GLN A 276 36.26 1.01 -7.11
N ILE A 277 35.81 -0.22 -6.94
CA ILE A 277 34.51 -0.51 -6.31
C ILE A 277 34.78 -1.01 -4.90
N ARG A 278 34.32 -0.23 -3.91
CA ARG A 278 34.56 -0.46 -2.49
C ARG A 278 33.44 0.02 -1.61
N LEU A 279 33.42 -0.38 -0.37
CA LEU A 279 32.59 0.27 0.65
C LEU A 279 33.08 1.71 0.93
N ALA A 280 32.17 2.57 1.30
CA ALA A 280 32.49 3.95 1.70
C ALA A 280 33.35 3.98 2.96
N LYS A 281 34.22 4.96 3.06
CA LYS A 281 35.04 5.20 4.25
C LYS A 281 34.23 5.93 5.31
N LYS A 282 34.52 5.72 6.58
CA LYS A 282 33.86 6.45 7.68
C LYS A 282 34.04 7.96 7.51
N GLY A 283 32.91 8.69 7.48
CA GLY A 283 32.89 10.15 7.31
C GLY A 283 33.10 10.64 5.87
N GLU A 284 33.04 9.70 4.90
CA GLU A 284 33.10 10.07 3.47
C GLU A 284 31.77 10.72 3.06
N SER A 285 31.80 11.69 2.17
CA SER A 285 30.62 12.33 1.59
C SER A 285 30.72 12.33 0.08
N LEU A 286 29.56 12.42 -0.57
CA LEU A 286 29.44 12.48 -2.02
C LEU A 286 28.39 13.54 -2.39
N GLU A 287 28.75 14.52 -3.21
CA GLU A 287 27.78 15.35 -3.91
C GLU A 287 27.26 14.56 -5.13
N THR A 288 25.99 14.26 -5.12
CA THR A 288 25.33 13.50 -6.19
C THR A 288 24.88 14.41 -7.35
N LEU A 289 24.49 13.83 -8.50
CA LEU A 289 24.08 14.57 -9.71
C LEU A 289 22.86 15.49 -9.52
N ASP A 290 22.12 15.34 -8.43
CA ASP A 290 21.07 16.25 -8.01
C ASP A 290 21.59 17.44 -7.18
N HIS A 291 22.92 17.57 -7.08
CA HIS A 291 23.64 18.61 -6.33
C HIS A 291 23.42 18.61 -4.82
N GLU A 292 23.00 17.47 -4.27
CA GLU A 292 22.86 17.27 -2.83
C GLU A 292 24.10 16.56 -2.26
N VAL A 293 24.64 17.11 -1.15
CA VAL A 293 25.77 16.49 -0.44
C VAL A 293 25.25 15.43 0.52
N ARG A 294 25.65 14.20 0.32
CA ARG A 294 25.22 13.04 1.11
C ARG A 294 26.35 12.51 1.97
N SER A 295 26.08 12.36 3.27
CA SER A 295 26.98 11.65 4.17
C SER A 295 26.83 10.14 3.95
N LEU A 296 27.91 9.46 3.57
CA LEU A 296 27.89 8.05 3.26
C LEU A 296 28.01 7.20 4.54
N ASP A 297 27.27 6.09 4.56
CA ASP A 297 27.41 5.06 5.59
C ASP A 297 28.53 4.07 5.19
N ALA A 298 29.22 3.51 6.17
CA ALA A 298 30.30 2.54 5.91
C ALA A 298 29.85 1.25 5.21
N THR A 299 28.54 1.02 5.08
CA THR A 299 27.94 -0.10 4.33
C THR A 299 27.48 0.29 2.94
N ASP A 300 27.61 1.56 2.54
CA ASP A 300 27.31 2.00 1.19
C ASP A 300 28.41 1.57 0.22
N LEU A 301 28.00 0.98 -0.90
CA LEU A 301 28.93 0.63 -1.98
C LEU A 301 29.12 1.85 -2.88
N VAL A 302 30.37 2.17 -3.18
CA VAL A 302 30.75 3.31 -4.02
C VAL A 302 31.64 2.89 -5.19
N VAL A 303 31.47 3.58 -6.32
CA VAL A 303 32.48 3.65 -7.35
C VAL A 303 33.38 4.84 -6.98
N ALA A 304 34.67 4.63 -6.90
CA ALA A 304 35.63 5.62 -6.41
C ALA A 304 36.90 5.61 -7.26
N ASP A 305 37.70 6.65 -7.11
CA ASP A 305 39.14 6.62 -7.52
C ASP A 305 40.04 6.64 -6.27
N GLU A 306 41.32 6.93 -6.47
CA GLU A 306 42.27 7.03 -5.38
C GLU A 306 41.96 8.19 -4.42
N ARG A 307 41.26 9.21 -4.89
CA ARG A 307 41.01 10.48 -4.18
C ARG A 307 39.68 10.41 -3.40
N ALA A 308 38.56 10.03 -4.04
CA ALA A 308 37.24 10.15 -3.47
C ALA A 308 36.24 9.16 -4.10
N ALA A 309 35.04 9.10 -3.53
CA ALA A 309 33.88 8.48 -4.15
C ALA A 309 33.42 9.29 -5.37
N LEU A 310 33.12 8.61 -6.47
CA LEU A 310 32.66 9.17 -7.75
C LEU A 310 31.18 8.90 -8.00
N ALA A 311 30.63 7.82 -7.39
CA ALA A 311 29.22 7.49 -7.49
C ALA A 311 28.78 6.62 -6.31
N LEU A 312 27.52 6.71 -5.94
CA LEU A 312 26.84 5.72 -5.11
C LEU A 312 26.43 4.57 -6.02
N ALA A 313 27.12 3.42 -5.88
CA ALA A 313 27.08 2.31 -6.83
C ALA A 313 25.65 1.80 -7.09
N GLY A 314 25.24 1.81 -8.34
CA GLY A 314 23.92 1.37 -8.79
C GLY A 314 22.76 2.30 -8.40
N VAL A 315 23.02 3.45 -7.78
CA VAL A 315 21.98 4.40 -7.35
C VAL A 315 22.11 5.72 -8.12
N MET A 316 23.20 6.47 -7.94
CA MET A 316 23.37 7.79 -8.57
C MET A 316 24.85 8.17 -8.71
N GLY A 317 25.20 8.76 -9.85
CA GLY A 317 26.52 9.33 -10.08
C GLY A 317 26.81 10.54 -9.21
N GLY A 318 28.11 10.87 -9.06
CA GLY A 318 28.58 12.07 -8.38
C GLY A 318 28.84 13.22 -9.34
N ALA A 319 28.58 14.43 -8.89
CA ALA A 319 28.79 15.67 -9.65
C ALA A 319 30.26 15.90 -10.04
N SER A 320 31.21 15.45 -9.22
CA SER A 320 32.65 15.65 -9.45
C SER A 320 33.19 15.01 -10.73
N SER A 321 32.55 13.93 -11.20
CA SER A 321 32.97 13.17 -12.40
C SER A 321 31.98 13.29 -13.56
N GLU A 322 31.00 14.20 -13.46
CA GLU A 322 29.95 14.42 -14.43
C GLU A 322 30.48 14.84 -15.81
N VAL A 323 29.87 14.30 -16.87
CA VAL A 323 30.12 14.68 -18.26
C VAL A 323 29.59 16.07 -18.52
N SER A 324 30.39 16.91 -19.18
CA SER A 324 30.05 18.29 -19.53
C SER A 324 30.30 18.55 -21.03
N THR A 325 29.93 19.72 -21.51
CA THR A 325 30.16 20.12 -22.91
C THR A 325 31.65 20.18 -23.29
N SER A 326 32.58 20.23 -22.31
CA SER A 326 34.03 20.19 -22.54
C SER A 326 34.61 18.77 -22.48
N THR A 327 33.84 17.75 -22.16
CA THR A 327 34.30 16.37 -22.08
C THR A 327 34.66 15.85 -23.48
N THR A 328 35.87 15.30 -23.62
CA THR A 328 36.37 14.73 -24.87
C THR A 328 36.69 13.25 -24.79
N SER A 329 36.70 12.67 -23.60
CA SER A 329 36.93 11.26 -23.35
C SER A 329 36.07 10.78 -22.19
N VAL A 330 35.41 9.62 -22.32
CA VAL A 330 34.55 9.06 -21.31
C VAL A 330 34.94 7.63 -20.92
N ILE A 331 34.79 7.31 -19.63
CA ILE A 331 34.80 5.96 -19.11
C ILE A 331 33.35 5.49 -19.00
N ILE A 332 33.00 4.42 -19.68
CA ILE A 332 31.71 3.73 -19.55
C ILE A 332 31.88 2.68 -18.48
N GLU A 333 31.11 2.78 -17.40
CA GLU A 333 30.99 1.76 -16.35
C GLU A 333 29.70 0.97 -16.59
N SER A 334 29.83 -0.35 -16.60
CA SER A 334 28.72 -1.30 -16.66
C SER A 334 29.01 -2.43 -15.66
N ALA A 335 28.29 -2.43 -14.56
CA ALA A 335 28.55 -3.33 -13.44
C ALA A 335 27.31 -4.14 -13.05
N ILE A 336 27.51 -5.26 -12.41
CA ILE A 336 26.50 -5.99 -11.68
C ILE A 336 26.75 -5.73 -10.19
N PHE A 337 25.79 -5.19 -9.48
CA PHE A 337 25.86 -4.95 -8.04
C PHE A 337 24.90 -5.86 -7.28
N ALA A 338 25.25 -6.21 -6.04
CA ALA A 338 24.37 -6.97 -5.16
C ALA A 338 23.05 -6.23 -4.93
N PRO A 339 21.87 -6.82 -5.28
CA PRO A 339 20.58 -6.14 -5.24
C PRO A 339 20.24 -5.57 -3.86
N THR A 340 20.55 -6.32 -2.80
CA THR A 340 20.28 -5.91 -1.40
C THR A 340 21.13 -4.71 -0.97
N SER A 341 22.38 -4.59 -1.46
CA SER A 341 23.26 -3.45 -1.19
C SER A 341 22.68 -2.18 -1.83
N VAL A 342 22.34 -2.24 -3.12
CA VAL A 342 21.74 -1.09 -3.84
C VAL A 342 20.42 -0.65 -3.20
N ARG A 343 19.55 -1.60 -2.86
CA ARG A 343 18.26 -1.29 -2.20
C ARG A 343 18.45 -0.59 -0.87
N ARG A 344 19.39 -1.07 -0.02
CA ARG A 344 19.69 -0.45 1.29
C ARG A 344 20.22 0.96 1.16
N SER A 345 21.16 1.18 0.25
CA SER A 345 21.72 2.51 -0.02
C SER A 345 20.65 3.45 -0.58
N ALA A 346 19.86 3.01 -1.55
CA ALA A 346 18.75 3.80 -2.11
C ALA A 346 17.73 4.21 -1.02
N GLN A 347 17.36 3.30 -0.13
CA GLN A 347 16.46 3.59 0.99
C GLN A 347 17.06 4.56 2.01
N ARG A 348 18.33 4.35 2.39
CA ARG A 348 19.04 5.19 3.38
C ARG A 348 19.12 6.65 2.92
N HIS A 349 19.42 6.85 1.65
CA HIS A 349 19.57 8.18 1.07
C HIS A 349 18.26 8.73 0.47
N SER A 350 17.13 8.01 0.61
CA SER A 350 15.83 8.36 0.02
C SER A 350 15.90 8.62 -1.49
N LEU A 351 16.80 7.90 -2.19
CA LEU A 351 17.02 8.01 -3.62
C LEU A 351 16.36 6.85 -4.37
N ARG A 352 15.44 7.18 -5.26
CA ARG A 352 14.87 6.24 -6.23
C ARG A 352 15.21 6.71 -7.63
N SER A 353 16.12 6.00 -8.28
CA SER A 353 16.48 6.23 -9.67
C SER A 353 16.06 5.07 -10.57
N GLU A 354 15.99 5.30 -11.88
CA GLU A 354 15.76 4.23 -12.86
C GLU A 354 16.84 3.16 -12.81
N ALA A 355 18.07 3.53 -12.43
CA ALA A 355 19.17 2.60 -12.21
C ALA A 355 18.92 1.74 -10.97
N SER A 356 18.66 2.36 -9.79
CA SER A 356 18.42 1.62 -8.55
C SER A 356 17.21 0.69 -8.67
N HIS A 357 16.16 1.12 -9.36
CA HIS A 357 14.96 0.32 -9.63
C HIS A 357 15.26 -0.98 -10.39
N ARG A 358 16.26 -0.97 -11.30
CA ARG A 358 16.71 -2.14 -12.04
C ARG A 358 17.68 -2.99 -11.24
N PHE A 359 18.69 -2.37 -10.61
CA PHE A 359 19.70 -3.11 -9.84
C PHE A 359 19.11 -3.85 -8.64
N GLU A 360 18.16 -3.25 -7.91
CA GLU A 360 17.54 -3.88 -6.73
C GLU A 360 16.73 -5.15 -7.05
N ARG A 361 16.39 -5.38 -8.33
CA ARG A 361 15.65 -6.57 -8.81
C ARG A 361 16.55 -7.67 -9.39
N GLY A 362 17.86 -7.45 -9.34
CA GLY A 362 18.82 -8.38 -9.93
C GLY A 362 19.00 -8.15 -11.44
N GLN A 363 20.18 -8.49 -11.93
CA GLN A 363 20.52 -8.33 -13.34
C GLN A 363 21.33 -9.51 -13.86
N GLU A 364 21.16 -9.84 -15.13
CA GLU A 364 21.94 -10.81 -15.85
C GLU A 364 23.39 -10.34 -16.03
N ARG A 365 24.39 -11.16 -15.67
CA ARG A 365 25.82 -10.78 -15.75
C ARG A 365 26.28 -10.46 -17.16
N ARG A 366 25.80 -11.19 -18.16
CA ARG A 366 26.15 -10.98 -19.59
C ARG A 366 25.79 -9.58 -20.08
N LEU A 367 24.78 -8.95 -19.47
CA LEU A 367 24.39 -7.60 -19.85
C LEU A 367 25.46 -6.55 -19.51
N ALA A 368 26.41 -6.83 -18.59
CA ALA A 368 27.46 -5.86 -18.27
C ALA A 368 28.36 -5.61 -19.49
N ALA A 369 28.87 -6.64 -20.09
CA ALA A 369 29.70 -6.54 -21.28
C ALA A 369 28.92 -6.01 -22.48
N LEU A 370 27.73 -6.59 -22.74
CA LEU A 370 26.86 -6.16 -23.83
C LEU A 370 26.48 -4.69 -23.68
N GLY A 371 26.05 -4.25 -22.50
CA GLY A 371 25.65 -2.86 -22.23
C GLY A 371 26.78 -1.87 -22.46
N ALA A 372 27.99 -2.16 -21.96
CA ALA A 372 29.17 -1.31 -22.20
C ALA A 372 29.49 -1.19 -23.70
N ASP A 373 29.43 -2.29 -24.44
CA ASP A 373 29.70 -2.29 -25.89
C ASP A 373 28.65 -1.51 -26.67
N GLN A 374 27.39 -1.68 -26.32
CA GLN A 374 26.30 -1.01 -27.02
C GLN A 374 26.31 0.51 -26.75
N VAL A 375 26.62 0.96 -25.54
CA VAL A 375 26.85 2.38 -25.23
C VAL A 375 28.03 2.91 -26.05
N ALA A 376 29.16 2.19 -26.07
CA ALA A 376 30.33 2.58 -26.84
C ALA A 376 30.04 2.70 -28.34
N ALA A 377 29.26 1.78 -28.89
CA ALA A 377 28.82 1.85 -30.29
C ALA A 377 27.94 3.07 -30.58
N LEU A 378 27.01 3.39 -29.68
CA LEU A 378 26.18 4.60 -29.77
C LEU A 378 27.02 5.88 -29.67
N LEU A 379 28.03 5.93 -28.81
CA LEU A 379 28.93 7.09 -28.71
C LEU A 379 29.78 7.27 -29.97
N THR A 380 30.14 6.18 -30.63
CA THR A 380 30.78 6.29 -31.94
C THR A 380 29.87 6.91 -32.99
N GLU A 381 28.60 6.50 -33.01
CA GLU A 381 27.60 6.99 -33.97
C GLU A 381 27.14 8.43 -33.65
N TRP A 382 26.80 8.70 -32.37
CA TRP A 382 26.14 9.96 -31.99
C TRP A 382 27.11 11.06 -31.57
N ALA A 383 28.29 10.69 -31.08
CA ALA A 383 29.28 11.63 -30.54
C ALA A 383 30.61 11.65 -31.32
N GLY A 384 30.75 10.82 -32.37
CA GLY A 384 31.98 10.72 -33.17
C GLY A 384 33.17 10.10 -32.45
N GLY A 385 32.95 9.45 -31.33
CA GLY A 385 33.98 8.87 -30.47
C GLY A 385 34.71 7.67 -31.11
N VAL A 386 35.93 7.42 -30.63
CA VAL A 386 36.75 6.25 -31.00
C VAL A 386 36.93 5.36 -29.78
N VAL A 387 36.45 4.12 -29.85
CA VAL A 387 36.51 3.17 -28.74
C VAL A 387 37.92 2.61 -28.60
N ARG A 388 38.51 2.64 -27.38
CA ARG A 388 39.81 1.99 -27.14
C ARG A 388 39.69 0.47 -27.20
N ALA A 389 40.75 -0.18 -27.67
CA ALA A 389 40.78 -1.63 -27.84
C ALA A 389 40.69 -2.36 -26.49
N GLY A 390 39.82 -3.36 -26.44
CA GLY A 390 39.63 -4.25 -25.29
C GLY A 390 38.70 -3.65 -24.20
N ARG A 391 38.57 -4.38 -23.10
CA ARG A 391 37.76 -4.04 -21.92
C ARG A 391 38.60 -4.25 -20.66
N LEU A 392 38.41 -3.45 -19.60
CA LEU A 392 38.83 -3.82 -18.26
C LEU A 392 37.65 -4.58 -17.60
N VAL A 393 37.95 -5.78 -17.12
CA VAL A 393 36.91 -6.69 -16.63
C VAL A 393 37.34 -7.31 -15.29
N THR A 394 36.41 -7.43 -14.35
CA THR A 394 36.55 -8.20 -13.12
C THR A 394 35.37 -9.12 -12.95
N GLY A 395 35.60 -10.27 -12.30
CA GLY A 395 34.58 -11.30 -12.08
C GLY A 395 34.20 -12.07 -13.33
N ALA A 396 33.40 -13.11 -13.16
CA ALA A 396 32.96 -13.98 -14.23
C ALA A 396 31.72 -13.43 -14.94
N GLU A 397 31.72 -13.39 -16.26
CA GLU A 397 30.58 -13.02 -17.10
C GLU A 397 29.51 -14.12 -17.09
N GLU A 398 29.92 -15.38 -17.13
CA GLU A 398 28.98 -16.50 -17.17
C GLU A 398 28.76 -17.08 -15.76
N VAL A 399 27.49 -17.37 -15.48
CA VAL A 399 27.08 -18.15 -14.32
C VAL A 399 26.36 -19.39 -14.83
N PRO A 400 26.60 -20.57 -14.25
CA PRO A 400 25.87 -21.77 -14.63
C PRO A 400 24.37 -21.53 -14.56
N ALA A 401 23.64 -21.93 -15.62
CA ALA A 401 22.17 -21.80 -15.63
C ALA A 401 21.57 -22.60 -14.46
N ALA A 402 20.63 -22.02 -13.76
CA ALA A 402 19.89 -22.73 -12.73
C ALA A 402 19.11 -23.89 -13.38
N THR A 403 19.16 -25.06 -12.73
CA THR A 403 18.40 -26.23 -13.18
C THR A 403 17.37 -26.60 -12.14
N LEU A 404 16.09 -26.71 -12.54
CA LEU A 404 14.97 -27.04 -11.69
C LEU A 404 14.37 -28.38 -12.10
N ASN A 405 13.82 -29.11 -11.13
CA ASN A 405 13.01 -30.29 -11.40
C ASN A 405 11.59 -29.86 -11.75
N PHE A 406 11.07 -30.34 -12.88
CA PHE A 406 9.74 -30.06 -13.39
C PHE A 406 8.94 -31.35 -13.54
N ARG A 407 7.80 -31.44 -12.89
CA ARG A 407 6.87 -32.59 -12.96
C ARG A 407 5.56 -32.17 -13.61
N PRO A 408 5.35 -32.38 -14.91
CA PRO A 408 4.13 -32.01 -15.61
C PRO A 408 2.84 -32.58 -14.97
N SER A 409 2.89 -33.78 -14.40
CA SER A 409 1.75 -34.38 -13.70
C SER A 409 1.32 -33.58 -12.47
N ARG A 410 2.30 -33.01 -11.72
CA ARG A 410 2.04 -32.15 -10.57
C ARG A 410 1.38 -30.83 -11.00
N VAL A 411 1.85 -30.25 -12.09
CA VAL A 411 1.25 -29.01 -12.63
C VAL A 411 -0.20 -29.25 -13.05
N ARG A 412 -0.49 -30.37 -13.74
CA ARG A 412 -1.87 -30.76 -14.06
C ARG A 412 -2.75 -30.89 -12.81
N SER A 413 -2.22 -31.55 -11.78
CA SER A 413 -2.95 -31.70 -10.51
C SER A 413 -3.18 -30.38 -9.81
N LEU A 414 -2.19 -29.47 -9.85
CA LEU A 414 -2.27 -28.14 -9.22
C LEU A 414 -3.26 -27.22 -9.93
N LEU A 415 -3.20 -27.18 -11.27
CA LEU A 415 -4.01 -26.27 -12.08
C LEU A 415 -5.40 -26.83 -12.45
N GLY A 416 -5.61 -28.15 -12.28
CA GLY A 416 -6.86 -28.79 -12.69
C GLY A 416 -7.11 -28.82 -14.20
N VAL A 417 -6.05 -28.78 -15.01
CA VAL A 417 -6.12 -28.75 -16.48
C VAL A 417 -5.46 -29.98 -17.10
N ALA A 418 -5.94 -30.42 -18.27
CA ALA A 418 -5.46 -31.63 -18.96
C ALA A 418 -4.38 -31.30 -20.02
N LEU A 419 -3.37 -30.50 -19.65
CA LEU A 419 -2.22 -30.21 -20.52
C LEU A 419 -1.30 -31.42 -20.63
N THR A 420 -0.89 -31.79 -21.82
CA THR A 420 0.14 -32.82 -22.04
C THR A 420 1.51 -32.35 -21.57
N ASP A 421 2.45 -33.26 -21.38
CA ASP A 421 3.83 -32.91 -21.00
C ASP A 421 4.49 -32.01 -22.05
N ASP A 422 4.27 -32.33 -23.34
CA ASP A 422 4.89 -31.58 -24.45
C ASP A 422 4.27 -30.17 -24.60
N GLU A 423 2.99 -29.99 -24.38
CA GLU A 423 2.36 -28.67 -24.35
C GLU A 423 2.94 -27.80 -23.22
N GLN A 424 3.12 -28.37 -22.02
CA GLN A 424 3.72 -27.63 -20.90
C GLN A 424 5.18 -27.25 -21.18
N ILE A 425 5.97 -28.14 -21.79
CA ILE A 425 7.36 -27.87 -22.18
C ILE A 425 7.41 -26.83 -23.30
N ALA A 426 6.49 -26.88 -24.26
CA ALA A 426 6.40 -25.87 -25.33
C ALA A 426 6.08 -24.49 -24.78
N LEU A 427 5.13 -24.37 -23.83
CA LEU A 427 4.84 -23.13 -23.12
C LEU A 427 6.08 -22.57 -22.42
N LEU A 428 6.77 -23.38 -21.64
CA LEU A 428 8.02 -22.98 -20.97
C LEU A 428 9.11 -22.60 -22.00
N GLY A 429 9.19 -23.31 -23.12
CA GLY A 429 10.12 -23.04 -24.21
C GLY A 429 9.90 -21.66 -24.85
N SER A 430 8.66 -21.18 -24.92
CA SER A 430 8.34 -19.88 -25.50
C SER A 430 8.97 -18.69 -24.74
N ILE A 431 9.30 -18.88 -23.44
CA ILE A 431 9.98 -17.89 -22.59
C ILE A 431 11.46 -18.23 -22.36
N GLY A 432 12.01 -19.15 -23.14
CA GLY A 432 13.44 -19.50 -23.10
C GLY A 432 13.85 -20.56 -22.08
N ILE A 433 12.90 -21.21 -21.40
CA ILE A 433 13.20 -22.33 -20.49
C ILE A 433 13.37 -23.59 -21.34
N SER A 434 14.56 -24.20 -21.30
CA SER A 434 14.85 -25.41 -22.07
C SER A 434 14.77 -26.65 -21.21
N ALA A 435 14.15 -27.71 -21.73
CA ALA A 435 14.11 -29.01 -21.09
C ALA A 435 15.21 -29.92 -21.68
N ASP A 436 15.96 -30.61 -20.82
CA ASP A 436 16.83 -31.70 -21.30
C ASP A 436 15.97 -32.87 -21.81
N ALA A 437 16.40 -33.52 -22.87
CA ALA A 437 15.78 -34.78 -23.32
C ALA A 437 15.68 -35.74 -22.12
N ALA A 438 14.55 -36.42 -21.97
CA ALA A 438 14.19 -37.22 -20.80
C ALA A 438 15.38 -38.11 -20.35
N SER A 439 16.14 -37.67 -19.37
CA SER A 439 17.17 -38.40 -18.69
C SER A 439 16.64 -38.87 -17.34
N ASP A 440 17.00 -40.11 -16.95
CA ASP A 440 16.64 -40.65 -15.63
C ASP A 440 17.01 -39.67 -14.51
N ALA A 441 15.96 -39.05 -13.93
CA ALA A 441 16.06 -38.01 -12.90
C ALA A 441 16.63 -38.49 -11.54
N THR A 442 17.17 -39.70 -11.49
CA THR A 442 17.74 -40.31 -10.28
C THR A 442 19.12 -39.79 -9.87
N LYS A 443 19.74 -38.87 -10.63
CA LYS A 443 21.13 -38.40 -10.36
C LYS A 443 21.25 -36.92 -9.91
N ILE A 444 20.20 -36.19 -9.72
CA ILE A 444 20.31 -34.82 -9.22
C ILE A 444 20.05 -34.81 -7.72
N ALA A 445 21.14 -34.72 -6.94
CA ALA A 445 21.10 -34.58 -5.49
C ALA A 445 20.57 -33.18 -5.11
N VAL A 446 19.26 -33.05 -4.97
CA VAL A 446 18.65 -31.91 -4.28
C VAL A 446 18.24 -32.42 -2.90
N THR A 447 18.80 -31.83 -1.84
CA THR A 447 18.48 -32.15 -0.45
C THR A 447 17.06 -31.66 -0.15
N PRO A 448 16.03 -32.53 -0.03
CA PRO A 448 14.67 -32.06 0.20
C PRO A 448 14.46 -31.76 1.69
N LYS A 449 14.16 -30.54 2.04
CA LYS A 449 13.47 -30.25 3.30
C LYS A 449 11.97 -30.59 3.11
N ARG A 450 11.55 -31.73 3.67
CA ARG A 450 10.18 -32.32 3.70
C ARG A 450 9.64 -32.91 2.39
N SER A 451 9.55 -34.21 2.36
CA SER A 451 8.80 -34.97 1.35
C SER A 451 7.30 -34.98 1.69
N LEU A 452 6.51 -34.45 0.80
CA LEU A 452 5.12 -34.86 0.61
C LEU A 452 5.10 -35.95 -0.46
N SER A 453 4.31 -36.99 -0.25
CA SER A 453 4.19 -38.25 -0.99
C SER A 453 4.56 -38.19 -2.48
N ALA A 454 5.48 -39.08 -2.88
CA ALA A 454 5.93 -39.25 -4.26
C ALA A 454 4.85 -39.83 -5.16
N GLU A 455 4.15 -39.00 -5.94
CA GLU A 455 3.51 -39.48 -7.17
C GLU A 455 4.60 -39.78 -8.20
N LYS A 456 4.56 -41.01 -8.74
CA LYS A 456 5.45 -41.51 -9.81
C LYS A 456 5.10 -40.83 -11.14
N GLY A 457 5.54 -39.56 -11.35
CA GLY A 457 5.58 -38.92 -12.65
C GLY A 457 7.05 -38.72 -13.06
N SER A 458 7.35 -38.79 -14.35
CA SER A 458 8.71 -38.55 -14.86
C SER A 458 9.07 -37.07 -14.63
N ALA A 459 9.95 -36.81 -13.66
CA ALA A 459 10.52 -35.48 -13.49
C ALA A 459 11.48 -35.19 -14.67
N ARG A 460 11.43 -33.96 -15.19
CA ARG A 460 12.37 -33.46 -16.21
C ARG A 460 13.26 -32.38 -15.59
N ALA A 461 14.51 -32.35 -15.94
CA ALA A 461 15.40 -31.25 -15.62
C ALA A 461 15.14 -30.12 -16.64
N VAL A 462 14.85 -28.93 -16.16
CA VAL A 462 14.69 -27.74 -16.99
C VAL A 462 15.72 -26.68 -16.64
N ARG A 463 16.30 -26.03 -17.63
CA ARG A 463 17.28 -24.94 -17.46
C ARG A 463 16.56 -23.61 -17.53
N VAL A 464 16.74 -22.82 -16.49
CA VAL A 464 16.21 -21.47 -16.40
C VAL A 464 17.13 -20.49 -17.12
N PRO A 465 16.63 -19.62 -18.00
CA PRO A 465 17.45 -18.61 -18.64
C PRO A 465 17.97 -17.58 -17.65
N SER A 466 19.17 -17.04 -17.90
CA SER A 466 19.89 -16.15 -16.99
C SER A 466 19.17 -14.86 -16.63
N TRP A 467 18.22 -14.42 -17.45
CA TRP A 467 17.40 -13.22 -17.18
C TRP A 467 16.21 -13.49 -16.26
N ARG A 468 15.87 -14.75 -15.95
CA ARG A 468 14.77 -15.14 -15.07
C ARG A 468 15.29 -15.57 -13.70
N SER A 469 15.84 -14.60 -12.97
CA SER A 469 16.38 -14.83 -11.61
C SER A 469 15.29 -15.10 -10.55
N ASP A 470 14.03 -14.91 -10.89
CA ASP A 470 12.86 -15.15 -10.06
C ASP A 470 12.43 -16.63 -10.00
N LEU A 471 12.86 -17.45 -10.96
CA LEU A 471 12.49 -18.86 -11.03
C LEU A 471 13.45 -19.71 -10.20
N GLU A 472 13.04 -20.05 -8.99
CA GLU A 472 13.87 -20.77 -8.02
C GLU A 472 13.32 -22.15 -7.64
N ILE A 473 12.01 -22.37 -7.76
CA ILE A 473 11.33 -23.60 -7.35
C ILE A 473 10.33 -24.09 -8.41
N GLU A 474 9.88 -25.33 -8.29
CA GLU A 474 8.91 -25.95 -9.22
C GLU A 474 7.57 -25.19 -9.27
N ALA A 475 7.17 -24.55 -8.18
CA ALA A 475 5.92 -23.77 -8.17
C ALA A 475 5.99 -22.56 -9.12
N ASP A 476 7.17 -21.95 -9.26
CA ASP A 476 7.38 -20.83 -10.18
C ASP A 476 7.19 -21.28 -11.64
N LEU A 477 7.64 -22.51 -11.96
CA LEU A 477 7.41 -23.11 -13.27
C LEU A 477 5.94 -23.43 -13.52
N ALA A 478 5.20 -23.84 -12.49
CA ALA A 478 3.76 -24.07 -12.59
C ALA A 478 3.00 -22.75 -12.83
N GLU A 479 3.42 -21.65 -12.22
CA GLU A 479 2.89 -20.30 -12.48
C GLU A 479 3.14 -19.90 -13.93
N GLU A 480 4.35 -20.10 -14.45
CA GLU A 480 4.67 -19.81 -15.84
C GLU A 480 3.79 -20.62 -16.81
N VAL A 481 3.56 -21.89 -16.56
CA VAL A 481 2.63 -22.70 -17.37
C VAL A 481 1.21 -22.15 -17.28
N ALA A 482 0.73 -21.80 -16.09
CA ALA A 482 -0.62 -21.27 -15.89
C ALA A 482 -0.86 -19.96 -16.66
N ARG A 483 0.06 -18.98 -16.49
CA ARG A 483 -0.07 -17.67 -17.13
C ARG A 483 0.07 -17.73 -18.65
N LEU A 484 0.99 -18.55 -19.18
CA LEU A 484 1.17 -18.72 -20.61
C LEU A 484 0.03 -19.52 -21.26
N TYR A 485 -0.51 -20.53 -20.55
CA TYR A 485 -1.73 -21.22 -20.98
C TYR A 485 -2.92 -20.27 -21.01
N GLY A 486 -3.04 -19.37 -20.08
CA GLY A 486 -4.08 -18.37 -19.89
C GLY A 486 -5.01 -18.70 -18.73
N TYR A 487 -5.05 -17.82 -17.75
CA TYR A 487 -5.90 -17.99 -16.55
C TYR A 487 -7.39 -18.10 -16.92
N GLU A 488 -7.83 -17.43 -17.97
CA GLU A 488 -9.20 -17.46 -18.48
C GLU A 488 -9.62 -18.84 -19.00
N ARG A 489 -8.66 -19.71 -19.29
CA ARG A 489 -8.88 -21.08 -19.79
C ARG A 489 -8.90 -22.12 -18.67
N ILE A 490 -8.54 -21.73 -17.43
CA ILE A 490 -8.58 -22.61 -16.27
C ILE A 490 -10.03 -22.66 -15.73
N PRO A 491 -10.66 -23.82 -15.65
CA PRO A 491 -12.05 -23.92 -15.21
C PRO A 491 -12.19 -23.54 -13.73
N THR A 492 -13.19 -22.72 -13.44
CA THR A 492 -13.58 -22.44 -12.07
C THR A 492 -14.37 -23.63 -11.48
N SER A 493 -13.96 -24.12 -10.32
CA SER A 493 -14.67 -25.17 -9.59
C SER A 493 -14.88 -24.77 -8.14
N ILE A 494 -16.01 -25.16 -7.58
CA ILE A 494 -16.26 -25.02 -6.14
C ILE A 494 -15.59 -26.23 -5.46
N PRO A 495 -14.64 -26.02 -4.54
CA PRO A 495 -14.03 -27.13 -3.83
C PRO A 495 -15.08 -27.89 -3.00
N SER A 496 -15.08 -29.22 -3.12
CA SER A 496 -15.90 -30.07 -2.30
C SER A 496 -15.09 -30.57 -1.10
N ALA A 497 -15.56 -30.30 0.08
CA ALA A 497 -14.95 -30.77 1.32
C ALA A 497 -16.05 -31.14 2.34
N ASP A 498 -15.75 -32.09 3.20
CA ASP A 498 -16.61 -32.35 4.36
C ASP A 498 -16.65 -31.06 5.23
N LEU A 499 -17.85 -30.71 5.68
CA LEU A 499 -17.98 -29.58 6.60
C LEU A 499 -17.25 -29.92 7.90
N PRO A 500 -16.35 -29.07 8.36
CA PRO A 500 -15.71 -29.27 9.66
C PRO A 500 -16.78 -29.26 10.77
N PRO A 501 -16.56 -29.99 11.87
CA PRO A 501 -17.46 -29.92 13.02
C PRO A 501 -17.63 -28.46 13.44
N HIS A 502 -18.88 -28.14 13.79
CA HIS A 502 -19.19 -26.74 14.23
C HIS A 502 -18.27 -26.34 15.38
N ARG A 503 -17.59 -25.25 15.23
CA ARG A 503 -16.80 -24.61 16.29
C ARG A 503 -17.44 -23.26 16.64
N PRO A 504 -17.63 -22.96 17.93
CA PRO A 504 -18.09 -21.63 18.33
C PRO A 504 -17.22 -20.56 17.72
N SER A 505 -17.85 -19.59 17.05
CA SER A 505 -17.14 -18.48 16.40
C SER A 505 -17.31 -17.21 17.21
N PRO A 506 -16.24 -16.42 17.44
CA PRO A 506 -16.38 -15.10 18.06
C PRO A 506 -17.33 -14.20 17.28
N THR A 507 -17.42 -14.38 15.98
CA THR A 507 -18.32 -13.60 15.13
C THR A 507 -19.78 -13.77 15.53
N LEU A 508 -20.20 -14.98 15.89
CA LEU A 508 -21.60 -15.23 16.27
C LEU A 508 -22.04 -14.40 17.48
N LEU A 509 -21.21 -14.33 18.53
CA LEU A 509 -21.52 -13.52 19.71
C LEU A 509 -21.47 -12.01 19.37
N ARG A 510 -20.47 -11.59 18.62
CA ARG A 510 -20.38 -10.20 18.16
C ARG A 510 -21.62 -9.78 17.35
N ASP A 511 -22.07 -10.63 16.45
CA ASP A 511 -23.28 -10.36 15.65
C ASP A 511 -24.55 -10.33 16.50
N ARG A 512 -24.65 -11.18 17.53
CA ARG A 512 -25.76 -11.12 18.49
C ARG A 512 -25.75 -9.82 19.29
N VAL A 513 -24.59 -9.39 19.79
CA VAL A 513 -24.44 -8.10 20.48
C VAL A 513 -24.81 -6.94 19.55
N ARG A 514 -24.31 -6.94 18.31
CA ARG A 514 -24.62 -5.92 17.31
C ARG A 514 -26.11 -5.82 17.00
N ARG A 515 -26.75 -6.97 16.77
CA ARG A 515 -28.21 -7.02 16.51
C ARG A 515 -29.02 -6.51 17.69
N LEU A 516 -28.66 -6.95 18.91
CA LEU A 516 -29.37 -6.51 20.12
C LEU A 516 -29.30 -4.99 20.27
N LEU A 517 -28.14 -4.39 20.04
CA LEU A 517 -27.97 -2.94 20.14
C LEU A 517 -28.67 -2.20 18.97
N ALA A 518 -28.60 -2.74 17.75
CA ALA A 518 -29.31 -2.17 16.62
C ALA A 518 -30.84 -2.23 16.81
N ASP A 519 -31.36 -3.34 17.34
CA ASP A 519 -32.79 -3.51 17.68
C ASP A 519 -33.22 -2.57 18.81
N ALA A 520 -32.29 -2.18 19.70
CA ALA A 520 -32.51 -1.18 20.73
C ALA A 520 -32.38 0.27 20.22
N GLY A 521 -32.18 0.49 18.92
CA GLY A 521 -32.11 1.80 18.27
C GLY A 521 -30.69 2.44 18.22
N PHE A 522 -29.64 1.67 18.49
CA PHE A 522 -28.27 2.16 18.42
C PHE A 522 -27.70 2.08 17.02
N HIS A 523 -26.86 3.05 16.67
CA HIS A 523 -26.09 3.03 15.44
C HIS A 523 -24.69 2.48 15.69
N GLU A 524 -24.29 1.45 14.93
CA GLU A 524 -22.92 0.95 14.97
C GLU A 524 -21.98 1.95 14.29
N VAL A 525 -20.88 2.25 14.95
CA VAL A 525 -19.77 3.03 14.37
C VAL A 525 -18.51 2.19 14.34
N VAL A 526 -17.67 2.43 13.34
CA VAL A 526 -16.33 1.84 13.24
C VAL A 526 -15.35 2.99 13.17
N THR A 527 -14.55 3.13 14.20
CA THR A 527 -13.63 4.26 14.36
C THR A 527 -12.19 3.83 14.17
N HIS A 528 -11.30 4.80 13.92
CA HIS A 528 -9.87 4.52 13.77
C HIS A 528 -9.25 3.99 15.06
N ALA A 529 -8.38 3.00 14.92
CA ALA A 529 -7.61 2.47 16.05
C ALA A 529 -6.43 3.37 16.45
N LEU A 530 -6.04 4.30 15.58
CA LEU A 530 -4.99 5.27 15.83
C LEU A 530 -5.57 6.54 16.46
N VAL A 531 -4.93 7.00 17.53
CA VAL A 531 -5.33 8.17 18.33
C VAL A 531 -4.11 9.03 18.65
N SER A 532 -4.35 10.25 19.15
CA SER A 532 -3.28 11.11 19.65
C SER A 532 -2.79 10.70 21.05
N ALA A 533 -1.63 11.20 21.43
CA ALA A 533 -1.10 11.04 22.79
C ALA A 533 -2.10 11.49 23.87
N ALA A 534 -2.68 12.67 23.69
CA ALA A 534 -3.63 13.24 24.64
C ALA A 534 -4.89 12.36 24.82
N GLN A 535 -5.41 11.80 23.73
CA GLN A 535 -6.56 10.89 23.79
C GLN A 535 -6.21 9.56 24.48
N ALA A 536 -5.03 8.99 24.17
CA ALA A 536 -4.59 7.75 24.79
C ALA A 536 -4.34 7.90 26.30
N ASP A 537 -3.77 9.03 26.72
CA ASP A 537 -3.45 9.32 28.12
C ASP A 537 -4.72 9.58 28.94
N LEU A 538 -5.70 10.27 28.38
CA LEU A 538 -7.00 10.55 29.02
C LEU A 538 -7.72 9.28 29.48
N TRP A 539 -7.57 8.18 28.73
CA TRP A 539 -8.26 6.90 28.96
C TRP A 539 -7.33 5.79 29.48
N SER A 540 -6.23 6.15 30.12
CA SER A 540 -5.26 5.19 30.62
C SER A 540 -5.75 4.37 31.84
N GLU A 541 -6.65 4.93 32.65
CA GLU A 541 -7.08 4.34 33.90
C GLU A 541 -8.26 3.35 33.84
N PRO A 542 -9.33 3.60 33.07
CA PRO A 542 -10.52 2.74 33.07
C PRO A 542 -10.30 1.33 32.55
N THR A 543 -9.26 1.12 31.76
CA THR A 543 -8.94 -0.19 31.19
C THR A 543 -8.42 -1.20 32.22
N ALA A 544 -7.98 -0.74 33.37
CA ALA A 544 -7.49 -1.60 34.47
C ALA A 544 -8.60 -2.30 35.25
N LEU A 545 -9.89 -1.99 34.98
CA LEU A 545 -11.03 -2.56 35.70
C LEU A 545 -11.39 -4.00 35.29
N VAL A 546 -10.87 -4.48 34.18
CA VAL A 546 -11.09 -5.85 33.74
C VAL A 546 -10.09 -6.76 34.43
N THR A 547 -10.54 -7.50 35.44
CA THR A 547 -9.73 -8.42 36.28
C THR A 547 -10.23 -9.85 36.20
N GLY A 548 -9.50 -10.79 36.78
CA GLY A 548 -9.90 -12.19 36.85
C GLY A 548 -9.97 -12.93 35.49
N PRO A 549 -10.93 -13.86 35.33
CA PRO A 549 -11.03 -14.65 34.10
C PRO A 549 -11.18 -13.85 32.83
N LEU A 550 -11.83 -12.68 32.86
CA LEU A 550 -11.96 -11.80 31.71
C LEU A 550 -10.64 -11.15 31.31
N ALA A 551 -9.75 -10.84 32.25
CA ALA A 551 -8.42 -10.32 31.94
C ALA A 551 -7.57 -11.33 31.17
N THR A 552 -7.72 -12.63 31.48
CA THR A 552 -6.98 -13.70 30.78
C THR A 552 -7.59 -14.11 29.46
N SER A 553 -8.92 -14.20 29.36
CA SER A 553 -9.64 -14.67 28.15
C SER A 553 -9.83 -13.57 27.11
N GLU A 554 -10.10 -12.35 27.55
CA GLU A 554 -10.42 -11.20 26.67
C GLU A 554 -9.27 -10.18 26.58
N GLY A 555 -8.12 -10.48 27.17
CA GLY A 555 -6.92 -9.63 27.21
C GLY A 555 -6.94 -8.60 28.35
N ALA A 556 -5.83 -8.48 29.06
CA ALA A 556 -5.65 -7.47 30.10
C ALA A 556 -5.53 -6.08 29.48
N ALA A 557 -6.40 -5.18 29.90
CA ALA A 557 -6.35 -3.78 29.47
C ALA A 557 -5.33 -3.01 30.32
N GLY A 558 -4.05 -3.32 30.21
CA GLY A 558 -2.98 -2.71 31.01
C GLY A 558 -1.75 -2.33 30.18
N GLY A 559 -0.80 -1.64 30.78
CA GLY A 559 0.52 -1.36 30.21
C GLY A 559 0.64 -0.06 29.42
N ALA A 560 1.77 0.10 28.73
CA ALA A 560 2.09 1.29 27.96
C ALA A 560 1.36 1.32 26.59
N SER A 561 1.15 2.50 26.05
CA SER A 561 0.63 2.68 24.70
C SER A 561 1.64 2.19 23.65
N ILE A 562 1.15 1.61 22.56
CA ILE A 562 1.96 1.25 21.39
C ILE A 562 2.07 2.49 20.51
N VAL A 563 3.27 3.05 20.41
CA VAL A 563 3.59 4.24 19.62
C VAL A 563 4.12 3.83 18.26
N LEU A 564 3.66 4.48 17.18
CA LEU A 564 4.17 4.26 15.82
C LEU A 564 5.54 4.93 15.67
N GLN A 565 6.46 4.24 14.99
CA GLN A 565 7.80 4.78 14.75
C GLN A 565 7.80 5.96 13.77
N ASN A 566 6.91 5.92 12.76
CA ASN A 566 6.77 6.92 11.70
C ASN A 566 5.29 7.20 11.40
N PRO A 567 4.60 7.93 12.30
CA PRO A 567 3.18 8.23 12.12
C PRO A 567 2.96 9.23 10.98
N LEU A 568 1.81 9.14 10.33
CA LEU A 568 1.41 10.10 9.28
C LEU A 568 1.06 11.49 9.85
N SER A 569 0.58 11.54 11.10
CA SER A 569 0.30 12.79 11.81
C SER A 569 0.42 12.58 13.32
N ALA A 570 0.57 13.68 14.06
CA ALA A 570 0.60 13.68 15.53
C ALA A 570 -0.77 13.28 16.14
N ASP A 571 -1.86 13.44 15.40
CA ASP A 571 -3.21 13.06 15.85
C ASP A 571 -3.46 11.55 15.76
N HIS A 572 -2.57 10.82 15.10
CA HIS A 572 -2.66 9.37 14.87
C HIS A 572 -1.31 8.68 15.09
N ASP A 573 -0.64 9.00 16.19
CA ASP A 573 0.72 8.54 16.48
C ASP A 573 0.80 7.24 17.29
N ARG A 574 -0.33 6.77 17.85
CA ARG A 574 -0.37 5.57 18.66
C ARG A 574 -1.68 4.81 18.58
N LEU A 575 -1.65 3.52 18.97
CA LEU A 575 -2.84 2.68 19.04
C LEU A 575 -3.65 2.99 20.31
N ARG A 576 -4.97 3.05 20.17
CA ARG A 576 -5.93 3.30 21.27
C ARG A 576 -5.92 2.16 22.27
N ARG A 577 -6.05 2.49 23.54
CA ARG A 577 -6.21 1.53 24.66
C ARG A 577 -7.69 1.24 24.96
N SER A 578 -8.54 2.23 24.78
CA SER A 578 -9.99 2.21 24.97
C SER A 578 -10.68 2.62 23.65
N LEU A 579 -11.90 2.18 23.46
CA LEU A 579 -12.76 2.62 22.35
C LEU A 579 -13.36 4.00 22.59
N LEU A 580 -13.48 4.40 23.87
CA LEU A 580 -14.21 5.59 24.28
C LEU A 580 -13.66 6.89 23.70
N PRO A 581 -12.33 7.14 23.58
CA PRO A 581 -11.85 8.37 22.96
C PRO A 581 -12.37 8.56 21.54
N SER A 582 -12.25 7.53 20.74
CA SER A 582 -12.71 7.57 19.33
C SER A 582 -14.24 7.65 19.22
N LEU A 583 -14.96 7.01 20.14
CA LEU A 583 -16.43 7.07 20.20
C LEU A 583 -16.91 8.46 20.59
N LEU A 584 -16.27 9.09 21.58
CA LEU A 584 -16.57 10.43 22.02
C LEU A 584 -16.28 11.52 20.97
N ASP A 585 -15.26 11.33 20.15
CA ASP A 585 -15.03 12.19 18.98
C ASP A 585 -16.23 12.15 18.01
N ARG A 586 -16.90 11.01 17.89
CA ARG A 586 -18.11 10.90 17.07
C ARG A 586 -19.30 11.56 17.74
N VAL A 587 -19.43 11.45 19.06
CA VAL A 587 -20.45 12.21 19.84
C VAL A 587 -20.26 13.71 19.63
N ASP A 588 -19.03 14.23 19.83
CA ASP A 588 -18.73 15.66 19.65
C ASP A 588 -19.02 16.14 18.23
N ALA A 589 -18.63 15.35 17.22
CA ALA A 589 -18.96 15.67 15.84
C ALA A 589 -20.47 15.78 15.60
N ASN A 590 -21.26 14.82 16.10
CA ASN A 590 -22.71 14.85 15.97
C ASN A 590 -23.34 16.06 16.69
N LEU A 591 -22.86 16.36 17.92
CA LEU A 591 -23.32 17.55 18.66
C LEU A 591 -23.02 18.85 17.90
N ARG A 592 -21.83 18.98 17.28
CA ARG A 592 -21.47 20.15 16.45
C ARG A 592 -22.36 20.27 15.20
N TYR A 593 -22.83 19.15 14.64
CA TYR A 593 -23.79 19.14 13.54
C TYR A 593 -25.23 19.33 13.99
N GLY A 594 -25.48 19.58 15.27
CA GLY A 594 -26.80 19.91 15.81
C GLY A 594 -27.66 18.70 16.21
N ALA A 595 -27.08 17.50 16.33
CA ALA A 595 -27.78 16.33 16.83
C ALA A 595 -28.04 16.48 18.34
N THR A 596 -29.28 16.71 18.72
CA THR A 596 -29.70 16.89 20.13
C THR A 596 -29.81 15.57 20.90
N SER A 597 -29.91 14.45 20.22
CA SER A 597 -29.98 13.09 20.78
C SER A 597 -29.28 12.08 19.91
N GLY A 598 -28.86 10.97 20.50
CA GLY A 598 -28.27 9.86 19.79
C GLY A 598 -27.83 8.71 20.67
N ALA A 599 -27.64 7.57 20.03
CA ALA A 599 -27.17 6.35 20.64
C ALA A 599 -26.23 5.63 19.66
N ILE A 600 -24.97 5.51 20.01
CA ILE A 600 -23.95 4.87 19.18
C ILE A 600 -23.18 3.80 19.96
N PHE A 601 -22.67 2.83 19.26
CA PHE A 601 -21.82 1.80 19.85
C PHE A 601 -20.72 1.35 18.90
N GLU A 602 -19.67 0.76 19.46
CA GLU A 602 -18.60 0.08 18.72
C GLU A 602 -18.23 -1.22 19.42
N VAL A 603 -18.16 -2.31 18.64
CA VAL A 603 -17.48 -3.55 19.05
C VAL A 603 -16.12 -3.54 18.36
N GLY A 604 -15.08 -3.18 19.09
CA GLY A 604 -13.76 -2.92 18.54
C GLY A 604 -12.61 -3.43 19.40
N ARG A 605 -11.40 -3.11 19.00
CA ARG A 605 -10.16 -3.51 19.67
C ARG A 605 -9.49 -2.33 20.34
N GLY A 606 -8.99 -2.58 21.56
CA GLY A 606 -7.97 -1.79 22.23
C GLY A 606 -6.64 -2.52 22.21
N TYR A 607 -5.54 -1.78 22.40
CA TYR A 607 -4.17 -2.27 22.27
C TYR A 607 -3.27 -1.73 23.39
N GLY A 608 -2.22 -2.48 23.74
CA GLY A 608 -1.23 -2.04 24.70
C GLY A 608 -0.05 -2.99 24.78
N ILE A 609 0.88 -2.69 25.68
CA ILE A 609 2.03 -3.54 25.98
C ILE A 609 1.81 -4.16 27.35
N THR A 610 1.70 -5.49 27.40
CA THR A 610 1.56 -6.26 28.63
C THR A 610 2.78 -7.17 28.76
N GLU A 611 3.48 -7.12 29.89
CA GLU A 611 4.70 -7.90 30.14
C GLU A 611 5.77 -7.74 29.04
N GLY A 612 5.87 -6.53 28.45
CA GLY A 612 6.83 -6.22 27.40
C GLY A 612 6.43 -6.67 25.98
N LEU A 613 5.27 -7.30 25.83
CA LEU A 613 4.75 -7.78 24.55
C LEU A 613 3.51 -7.01 24.12
N PRO A 614 3.31 -6.76 22.81
CA PRO A 614 2.07 -6.22 22.28
C PRO A 614 0.88 -7.13 22.64
N SER A 615 -0.18 -6.55 23.15
CA SER A 615 -1.43 -7.24 23.46
C SER A 615 -2.62 -6.51 22.88
N GLU A 616 -3.69 -7.24 22.59
CA GLU A 616 -4.95 -6.70 22.11
C GLU A 616 -6.13 -7.29 22.89
N TRP A 617 -7.18 -6.53 23.03
CA TRP A 617 -8.44 -6.96 23.63
C TRP A 617 -9.64 -6.45 22.84
N THR A 618 -10.74 -7.15 22.91
CA THR A 618 -12.01 -6.76 22.27
C THR A 618 -12.97 -6.24 23.35
N ARG A 619 -13.62 -5.12 23.07
CA ARG A 619 -14.56 -4.45 23.98
C ARG A 619 -15.82 -4.04 23.22
N LEU A 620 -16.88 -3.85 23.96
CA LEU A 620 -18.07 -3.10 23.56
C LEU A 620 -17.99 -1.73 24.22
N ALA A 621 -18.05 -0.66 23.45
CA ALA A 621 -18.26 0.69 23.96
C ALA A 621 -19.60 1.25 23.47
N VAL A 622 -20.25 2.01 24.33
CA VAL A 622 -21.56 2.60 24.09
C VAL A 622 -21.53 4.06 24.54
N ALA A 623 -22.17 4.93 23.76
CA ALA A 623 -22.41 6.32 24.13
C ALA A 623 -23.84 6.72 23.77
N VAL A 624 -24.52 7.37 24.69
CA VAL A 624 -25.88 7.89 24.50
C VAL A 624 -25.99 9.32 25.02
N TRP A 625 -26.84 10.12 24.39
CA TRP A 625 -27.11 11.50 24.81
C TRP A 625 -28.52 11.92 24.38
N GLY A 626 -29.10 12.92 25.12
CA GLY A 626 -30.40 13.48 24.84
C GLY A 626 -31.55 12.51 25.02
N ASP A 627 -32.56 12.61 24.19
CA ASP A 627 -33.77 11.82 24.28
C ASP A 627 -33.64 10.45 23.64
N ARG A 628 -34.03 9.40 24.35
CA ARG A 628 -34.13 8.03 23.82
C ARG A 628 -35.30 7.93 22.83
N GLU A 629 -36.44 8.53 23.20
CA GLU A 629 -37.65 8.60 22.39
C GLU A 629 -38.05 10.06 22.23
N GLN A 630 -38.13 10.49 21.01
CA GLN A 630 -38.62 11.85 20.74
C GLN A 630 -40.09 11.95 21.14
N GLY A 631 -40.43 13.01 21.88
CA GLY A 631 -41.81 13.30 22.24
C GLY A 631 -42.71 13.49 21.01
N ALA A 632 -43.94 13.02 21.11
CA ALA A 632 -45.00 13.34 20.18
C ALA A 632 -45.96 14.40 20.83
N PRO A 633 -46.87 15.03 20.09
CA PRO A 633 -47.79 16.02 20.68
C PRO A 633 -48.55 15.52 21.91
N SER A 634 -48.73 14.20 22.05
CA SER A 634 -49.44 13.54 23.15
C SER A 634 -48.56 12.79 24.12
N THR A 635 -47.25 12.74 23.90
CA THR A 635 -46.34 11.93 24.69
C THR A 635 -45.05 12.72 25.01
N ALA A 636 -44.68 12.81 26.26
CA ALA A 636 -43.41 13.45 26.67
C ALA A 636 -42.19 12.71 26.12
N ALA A 637 -41.16 13.45 25.80
CA ALA A 637 -39.87 12.88 25.48
C ALA A 637 -39.28 12.12 26.69
N THR A 638 -38.60 11.03 26.44
CA THR A 638 -37.93 10.25 27.48
C THR A 638 -36.42 10.33 27.27
N ALA A 639 -35.71 11.00 28.18
CA ALA A 639 -34.26 11.14 28.10
C ALA A 639 -33.52 9.84 28.48
N TRP A 640 -32.34 9.65 27.89
CA TRP A 640 -31.42 8.63 28.34
C TRP A 640 -31.01 8.85 29.80
N ASN A 641 -31.00 7.79 30.60
CA ASN A 641 -30.54 7.79 31.97
C ASN A 641 -29.72 6.52 32.26
N LEU A 642 -29.06 6.49 33.43
CA LEU A 642 -28.20 5.36 33.82
C LEU A 642 -28.96 4.05 33.95
N ASP A 643 -30.23 4.06 34.35
CA ASP A 643 -30.99 2.81 34.52
C ASP A 643 -31.37 2.20 33.18
N GLU A 644 -31.60 3.03 32.14
CA GLU A 644 -31.74 2.57 30.76
C GLU A 644 -30.46 1.93 30.23
N LEU A 645 -29.31 2.55 30.52
CA LEU A 645 -28.00 2.01 30.10
C LEU A 645 -27.68 0.70 30.84
N LYS A 646 -28.00 0.62 32.13
CA LYS A 646 -27.87 -0.62 32.93
C LYS A 646 -28.77 -1.73 32.38
N ARG A 647 -30.02 -1.42 32.00
CA ARG A 647 -30.95 -2.41 31.40
C ARG A 647 -30.39 -2.95 30.09
N LEU A 648 -29.87 -2.07 29.24
CA LEU A 648 -29.24 -2.49 27.99
C LEU A 648 -28.04 -3.43 28.25
N LEU A 649 -27.15 -3.05 29.17
CA LEU A 649 -26.00 -3.88 29.52
C LEU A 649 -26.42 -5.21 30.17
N ALA A 650 -27.51 -5.24 30.93
CA ALA A 650 -28.06 -6.48 31.44
C ALA A 650 -28.59 -7.40 30.32
N GLN A 651 -29.19 -6.84 29.27
CA GLN A 651 -29.58 -7.62 28.10
C GLN A 651 -28.38 -8.16 27.33
N VAL A 652 -27.31 -7.37 27.19
CA VAL A 652 -26.06 -7.82 26.59
C VAL A 652 -25.41 -8.92 27.43
N ALA A 653 -25.38 -8.76 28.76
CA ALA A 653 -24.84 -9.75 29.69
C ALA A 653 -25.64 -11.07 29.69
N HIS A 654 -26.96 -11.00 29.44
CA HIS A 654 -27.79 -12.19 29.30
C HIS A 654 -27.36 -13.08 28.13
N LEU A 655 -26.78 -12.52 27.07
CA LEU A 655 -26.21 -13.30 25.94
C LEU A 655 -25.09 -14.23 26.38
N VAL A 656 -24.44 -13.94 27.49
CA VAL A 656 -23.37 -14.76 28.08
C VAL A 656 -23.81 -15.43 29.40
N GLY A 657 -25.12 -15.41 29.72
CA GLY A 657 -25.71 -16.08 30.84
C GLY A 657 -25.36 -15.47 32.22
N GLU A 658 -25.16 -14.15 32.27
CA GLU A 658 -24.81 -13.45 33.50
C GLU A 658 -25.73 -12.23 33.75
N ARG A 659 -25.85 -11.84 35.00
CA ARG A 659 -26.40 -10.54 35.42
C ARG A 659 -25.26 -9.68 35.95
N PRO A 660 -25.04 -8.49 35.40
CA PRO A 660 -23.97 -7.63 35.87
C PRO A 660 -24.24 -7.12 37.29
N ALA A 661 -23.21 -7.08 38.11
CA ALA A 661 -23.23 -6.37 39.37
C ALA A 661 -22.60 -5.00 39.20
N TYR A 662 -23.11 -4.03 39.92
CA TYR A 662 -22.60 -2.65 39.90
C TYR A 662 -21.92 -2.36 41.26
N GLY A 663 -20.65 -2.02 41.22
CA GLY A 663 -19.83 -1.65 42.35
C GLY A 663 -19.88 -0.16 42.67
N ASP A 664 -19.00 0.23 43.57
CA ASP A 664 -18.87 1.62 44.01
C ASP A 664 -18.38 2.54 42.88
N SER A 665 -18.54 3.85 43.05
CA SER A 665 -18.01 4.87 42.17
C SER A 665 -16.50 4.72 42.00
N ILE A 666 -16.05 4.85 40.75
CA ILE A 666 -14.65 4.73 40.40
C ILE A 666 -14.02 6.13 40.33
N PRO A 667 -12.87 6.38 40.96
CA PRO A 667 -12.11 7.59 40.68
C PRO A 667 -11.70 7.62 39.18
N SER A 668 -12.13 8.62 38.46
CA SER A 668 -11.85 8.74 37.02
C SER A 668 -11.77 10.20 36.60
N ALA A 669 -10.82 10.51 35.70
CA ALA A 669 -10.72 11.84 35.11
C ALA A 669 -11.77 12.06 33.98
N VAL A 670 -12.46 11.03 33.54
CA VAL A 670 -13.38 11.04 32.40
C VAL A 670 -14.84 10.75 32.75
N LEU A 671 -15.08 10.16 33.92
CA LEU A 671 -16.43 9.91 34.41
C LEU A 671 -16.79 10.89 35.55
N HIS A 672 -18.04 11.29 35.61
CA HIS A 672 -18.57 12.16 36.64
C HIS A 672 -18.35 11.51 38.02
N PRO A 673 -17.76 12.22 39.02
CA PRO A 673 -17.32 11.61 40.27
C PRO A 673 -18.46 11.01 41.12
N GLY A 674 -19.70 11.47 40.97
CA GLY A 674 -20.87 10.98 41.67
C GLY A 674 -21.82 10.13 40.85
N ILE A 675 -21.59 10.01 39.52
CA ILE A 675 -22.52 9.34 38.59
C ILE A 675 -21.73 8.37 37.71
N ASN A 676 -21.12 7.38 38.33
CA ASN A 676 -20.42 6.30 37.68
C ASN A 676 -20.43 5.04 38.55
N ALA A 677 -20.15 3.89 37.96
CA ALA A 677 -19.99 2.63 38.63
C ALA A 677 -19.05 1.67 37.89
N ALA A 678 -18.34 0.84 38.64
CA ALA A 678 -17.74 -0.38 38.09
C ALA A 678 -18.83 -1.38 37.76
N ILE A 679 -18.64 -2.10 36.63
CA ILE A 679 -19.40 -3.28 36.28
C ILE A 679 -18.54 -4.47 36.64
N THR A 680 -19.03 -5.34 37.54
CA THR A 680 -18.29 -6.49 38.02
C THR A 680 -19.05 -7.78 37.73
N GLY A 681 -18.35 -8.78 37.22
CA GLY A 681 -18.88 -10.09 36.89
C GLY A 681 -17.79 -11.00 36.35
N GLU A 682 -18.10 -12.28 36.27
CA GLU A 682 -17.17 -13.27 35.71
C GLU A 682 -17.14 -13.27 34.18
N ARG A 683 -18.24 -12.87 33.55
CA ARG A 683 -18.45 -12.90 32.08
C ARG A 683 -18.69 -11.53 31.47
N ILE A 684 -18.95 -10.51 32.30
CA ILE A 684 -19.04 -9.11 31.90
C ILE A 684 -18.42 -8.22 32.98
N ALA A 685 -17.48 -7.36 32.59
CA ALA A 685 -16.87 -6.41 33.50
C ALA A 685 -16.47 -5.13 32.74
N GLY A 686 -16.42 -4.01 33.44
CA GLY A 686 -16.07 -2.72 32.84
C GLY A 686 -16.54 -1.53 33.64
N LEU A 687 -17.01 -0.51 32.96
CA LEU A 687 -17.46 0.74 33.56
C LEU A 687 -18.68 1.30 32.84
N LEU A 688 -19.44 2.12 33.57
CA LEU A 688 -20.46 3.02 33.02
C LEU A 688 -20.51 4.30 33.85
N GLY A 689 -21.01 5.36 33.26
CA GLY A 689 -21.23 6.62 33.95
C GLY A 689 -21.58 7.77 33.04
N GLU A 690 -21.79 8.91 33.64
CA GLU A 690 -21.91 10.19 32.96
C GLU A 690 -20.51 10.73 32.67
N LEU A 691 -20.37 11.48 31.58
CA LEU A 691 -19.13 12.13 31.21
C LEU A 691 -18.74 13.19 32.25
N HIS A 692 -17.42 13.27 32.57
CA HIS A 692 -16.91 14.19 33.60
C HIS A 692 -17.16 15.66 33.20
N PRO A 693 -17.59 16.54 34.11
CA PRO A 693 -17.81 17.96 33.79
C PRO A 693 -16.57 18.72 33.29
N ALA A 694 -15.37 18.26 33.63
CA ALA A 694 -14.13 18.81 33.06
C ALA A 694 -13.81 18.35 31.63
N SER A 695 -14.58 17.46 31.05
CA SER A 695 -14.39 17.04 29.65
C SER A 695 -14.67 18.18 28.69
N PRO A 696 -13.84 18.40 27.65
CA PRO A 696 -14.07 19.47 26.67
C PRO A 696 -15.36 19.31 25.85
N ILE A 697 -15.92 18.11 25.82
CA ILE A 697 -17.20 17.84 25.12
C ILE A 697 -18.39 17.74 26.05
N TRP A 698 -18.16 17.90 27.38
CA TRP A 698 -19.24 17.87 28.36
C TRP A 698 -20.22 19.02 28.12
N ARG A 699 -21.51 18.75 28.36
CA ARG A 699 -22.63 19.72 28.29
C ARG A 699 -23.57 19.49 29.48
N ASP A 700 -24.17 20.52 29.99
CA ASP A 700 -25.30 20.40 30.94
C ASP A 700 -26.47 19.68 30.31
N GLU A 701 -26.77 20.01 29.06
CA GLU A 701 -27.79 19.40 28.23
C GLU A 701 -27.27 19.35 26.77
N PRO A 702 -27.41 18.23 26.08
CA PRO A 702 -27.80 16.91 26.62
C PRO A 702 -26.67 16.25 27.42
N ARG A 703 -27.04 15.54 28.49
CA ARG A 703 -26.07 14.70 29.22
C ARG A 703 -25.56 13.57 28.35
N ILE A 704 -24.30 13.25 28.50
CA ILE A 704 -23.65 12.16 27.77
C ILE A 704 -23.36 11.01 28.74
N LEU A 705 -23.94 9.84 28.49
CA LEU A 705 -23.70 8.62 29.24
C LEU A 705 -22.89 7.65 28.40
N ILE A 706 -21.92 7.01 29.03
CA ILE A 706 -20.98 6.10 28.37
C ILE A 706 -20.81 4.80 29.14
N ALA A 707 -20.49 3.74 28.43
CA ALA A 707 -20.04 2.48 29.01
C ALA A 707 -18.98 1.83 28.11
N GLU A 708 -18.04 1.14 28.72
CA GLU A 708 -17.11 0.23 28.06
C GLU A 708 -17.00 -1.06 28.84
N VAL A 709 -17.24 -2.19 28.16
CA VAL A 709 -17.27 -3.50 28.81
C VAL A 709 -16.50 -4.57 28.03
N ALA A 710 -15.83 -5.44 28.77
CA ALA A 710 -15.37 -6.74 28.32
C ALA A 710 -16.50 -7.74 28.46
N ILE A 711 -16.65 -8.63 27.51
CA ILE A 711 -17.68 -9.68 27.49
C ILE A 711 -16.97 -11.00 27.16
N ALA A 712 -17.18 -12.01 28.00
CA ALA A 712 -16.62 -13.34 27.78
C ALA A 712 -17.03 -13.91 26.41
N GLY A 713 -16.07 -14.45 25.66
CA GLY A 713 -16.29 -15.01 24.34
C GLY A 713 -16.33 -13.98 23.19
N LEU A 714 -16.28 -12.69 23.47
CA LEU A 714 -16.29 -11.66 22.41
C LEU A 714 -15.04 -11.72 21.52
N ARG A 715 -13.92 -12.16 22.10
CA ARG A 715 -12.67 -12.45 21.39
C ARG A 715 -12.55 -13.90 20.95
N ALA A 716 -12.86 -14.85 21.83
CA ALA A 716 -12.58 -16.27 21.64
C ALA A 716 -13.79 -17.12 21.19
N GLY A 717 -15.00 -16.57 21.22
CA GLY A 717 -16.21 -17.25 20.74
C GLY A 717 -16.73 -18.37 21.65
N ARG A 718 -16.18 -18.53 22.85
CA ARG A 718 -16.67 -19.50 23.85
C ARG A 718 -17.74 -18.85 24.71
N VAL A 719 -18.98 -19.30 24.56
CA VAL A 719 -20.10 -18.95 25.45
C VAL A 719 -20.74 -20.26 25.92
N GLU A 720 -20.75 -20.45 27.21
CA GLU A 720 -21.61 -21.48 27.82
C GLU A 720 -23.04 -20.92 27.84
N ILE A 721 -23.96 -21.61 27.16
CA ILE A 721 -25.36 -21.24 27.18
C ILE A 721 -25.89 -21.60 28.56
N ALA A 722 -26.57 -20.67 29.23
CA ALA A 722 -27.23 -20.93 30.50
C ALA A 722 -28.26 -22.05 30.31
N GLU A 723 -28.30 -22.97 31.24
CA GLU A 723 -29.35 -24.00 31.28
C GLU A 723 -30.73 -23.33 31.40
N ILE A 724 -31.64 -23.74 30.52
CA ILE A 724 -33.01 -23.27 30.60
C ILE A 724 -33.71 -24.04 31.72
N SER A 725 -34.07 -23.34 32.77
CA SER A 725 -34.90 -23.89 33.84
C SER A 725 -36.38 -23.76 33.45
N LEU A 726 -37.14 -24.82 33.62
CA LEU A 726 -38.59 -24.78 33.44
C LEU A 726 -39.22 -23.84 34.50
N PRO A 727 -40.26 -23.07 34.12
CA PRO A 727 -40.96 -22.26 35.10
C PRO A 727 -41.56 -23.17 36.19
N PRO A 728 -41.52 -22.74 37.45
CA PRO A 728 -42.05 -23.50 38.57
C PRO A 728 -43.57 -23.80 38.41
N ALA A 729 -44.00 -24.94 38.87
CA ALA A 729 -45.39 -25.33 38.76
C ALA A 729 -46.34 -24.57 39.73
N THR A 730 -45.78 -23.94 40.76
CA THR A 730 -46.51 -23.16 41.74
C THR A 730 -46.31 -21.66 41.50
N PRO A 731 -47.33 -20.80 41.69
CA PRO A 731 -47.14 -19.37 41.59
C PRO A 731 -46.25 -18.85 42.71
N PRO A 732 -45.40 -17.83 42.40
CA PRO A 732 -44.53 -17.25 43.42
C PRO A 732 -45.33 -16.45 44.43
N VAL A 733 -44.82 -16.38 45.66
CA VAL A 733 -45.32 -15.52 46.75
C VAL A 733 -44.39 -14.31 46.88
N THR A 734 -44.93 -13.11 46.97
CA THR A 734 -44.17 -11.87 47.14
C THR A 734 -44.37 -11.26 48.48
N ARG A 735 -43.35 -10.63 49.04
CA ARG A 735 -43.39 -9.82 50.26
C ARG A 735 -42.66 -8.49 49.99
N ASP A 736 -43.30 -7.40 50.25
CA ASP A 736 -42.77 -6.05 50.07
C ASP A 736 -42.31 -5.50 51.41
N VAL A 737 -41.11 -4.94 51.46
CA VAL A 737 -40.52 -4.36 52.66
C VAL A 737 -40.06 -2.93 52.34
N ALA A 738 -40.57 -1.94 53.05
CA ALA A 738 -40.10 -0.57 52.91
C ALA A 738 -39.06 -0.27 53.97
N LEU A 739 -37.93 0.25 53.55
CA LEU A 739 -36.80 0.57 54.39
C LEU A 739 -36.51 2.08 54.42
N LEU A 740 -36.13 2.60 55.55
CA LEU A 740 -35.49 3.92 55.65
C LEU A 740 -33.97 3.68 55.66
N ILE A 741 -33.27 4.24 54.71
CA ILE A 741 -31.82 4.05 54.53
C ILE A 741 -31.10 5.39 54.65
N PRO A 742 -29.95 5.47 55.34
CA PRO A 742 -29.12 6.65 55.39
C PRO A 742 -28.63 7.04 53.99
N ALA A 743 -28.43 8.34 53.71
CA ALA A 743 -27.97 8.81 52.44
C ALA A 743 -26.61 8.21 52.01
N ALA A 744 -25.75 7.91 52.98
CA ALA A 744 -24.44 7.28 52.75
C ALA A 744 -24.53 5.80 52.37
N THR A 745 -25.66 5.11 52.63
CA THR A 745 -25.86 3.70 52.35
C THR A 745 -26.39 3.52 50.95
N THR A 746 -25.74 2.73 50.11
CA THR A 746 -26.23 2.42 48.76
C THR A 746 -27.34 1.37 48.83
N VAL A 747 -28.29 1.42 47.89
CA VAL A 747 -29.31 0.37 47.75
C VAL A 747 -28.66 -1.00 47.48
N GLY A 748 -27.54 -1.02 46.75
CA GLY A 748 -26.79 -2.24 46.48
C GLY A 748 -26.29 -2.95 47.77
N GLN A 749 -25.85 -2.19 48.78
CA GLN A 749 -25.46 -2.73 50.09
C GLN A 749 -26.66 -3.35 50.80
N VAL A 750 -27.81 -2.69 50.78
CA VAL A 750 -29.05 -3.20 51.37
C VAL A 750 -29.51 -4.50 50.69
N VAL A 751 -29.49 -4.52 49.35
CA VAL A 751 -29.83 -5.71 48.53
C VAL A 751 -28.84 -6.86 48.78
N ALA A 752 -27.56 -6.57 48.94
CA ALA A 752 -26.54 -7.59 49.27
C ALA A 752 -26.84 -8.23 50.65
N VAL A 753 -27.18 -7.43 51.67
CA VAL A 753 -27.61 -7.95 52.95
C VAL A 753 -28.89 -8.75 52.82
N ALA A 754 -29.86 -8.27 52.06
CA ALA A 754 -31.13 -9.01 51.83
C ALA A 754 -30.86 -10.38 51.20
N ARG A 755 -30.02 -10.46 50.17
CA ARG A 755 -29.70 -11.74 49.51
C ARG A 755 -28.89 -12.69 50.39
N SER A 756 -28.07 -12.19 51.30
CA SER A 756 -27.27 -13.02 52.19
C SER A 756 -28.07 -13.50 53.42
N THR A 757 -29.21 -12.86 53.70
CA THR A 757 -30.00 -13.13 54.93
C THR A 757 -31.30 -13.87 54.57
N VAL A 758 -31.96 -13.47 53.49
CA VAL A 758 -33.23 -14.08 53.01
C VAL A 758 -32.93 -15.12 51.95
N LEU A 759 -32.44 -16.28 52.34
CA LEU A 759 -31.90 -17.30 51.47
C LEU A 759 -32.96 -18.02 50.59
N ARG A 760 -34.20 -18.01 51.05
CA ARG A 760 -35.35 -18.62 50.29
C ARG A 760 -35.88 -17.70 49.23
N ALA A 761 -35.54 -16.40 49.24
CA ALA A 761 -35.96 -15.50 48.19
C ALA A 761 -35.26 -15.83 46.88
N THR A 762 -36.05 -16.14 45.83
CA THR A 762 -35.55 -16.36 44.45
C THR A 762 -35.19 -15.09 43.77
N ALA A 763 -35.81 -13.97 44.18
CA ALA A 763 -35.46 -12.63 43.67
C ALA A 763 -35.65 -11.60 44.81
N VAL A 764 -34.77 -10.56 44.79
CA VAL A 764 -34.89 -9.36 45.63
C VAL A 764 -34.76 -8.17 44.67
N GLU A 765 -35.83 -7.39 44.59
CA GLU A 765 -35.97 -6.30 43.63
C GLU A 765 -36.30 -4.98 44.31
N LEU A 766 -35.61 -3.89 43.91
CA LEU A 766 -36.01 -2.56 44.28
C LEU A 766 -37.17 -2.15 43.38
N PHE A 767 -38.32 -1.82 43.96
CA PHE A 767 -39.45 -1.34 43.15
C PHE A 767 -39.79 0.13 43.42
N ASP A 768 -39.28 0.72 44.52
CA ASP A 768 -39.52 2.11 44.86
C ASP A 768 -38.27 2.70 45.54
N LEU A 769 -37.93 3.94 45.18
CA LEU A 769 -36.86 4.73 45.85
C LEU A 769 -37.31 6.20 45.95
N PHE A 770 -37.48 6.69 47.12
CA PHE A 770 -37.94 8.02 47.37
C PHE A 770 -36.98 8.82 48.31
N ALA A 771 -36.77 10.07 47.97
CA ALA A 771 -36.00 11.03 48.77
C ALA A 771 -36.76 12.35 48.87
N GLY A 772 -36.73 12.99 49.99
CA GLY A 772 -37.42 14.25 50.22
C GLY A 772 -38.54 14.18 51.26
N ALA A 773 -39.27 15.27 51.46
CA ALA A 773 -40.35 15.33 52.46
C ALA A 773 -41.45 14.26 52.20
N PRO A 774 -41.90 13.50 53.19
CA PRO A 774 -41.79 13.76 54.63
C PRO A 774 -40.57 13.08 55.37
N LEU A 775 -39.57 12.53 54.64
CA LEU A 775 -38.40 11.90 55.25
C LEU A 775 -37.47 12.94 55.88
N ALA A 776 -36.69 12.52 56.88
CA ALA A 776 -35.68 13.38 57.48
C ALA A 776 -34.56 13.70 56.47
N PRO A 777 -33.94 14.89 56.56
CA PRO A 777 -32.77 15.22 55.74
C PRO A 777 -31.68 14.17 55.92
N GLY A 778 -31.17 13.59 54.81
CA GLY A 778 -30.18 12.53 54.83
C GLY A 778 -30.74 11.11 54.93
N GLU A 779 -32.04 10.92 54.81
CA GLU A 779 -32.70 9.61 54.67
C GLU A 779 -33.38 9.45 53.32
N ARG A 780 -33.45 8.20 52.87
CA ARG A 780 -34.20 7.76 51.68
C ARG A 780 -35.09 6.59 52.06
N SER A 781 -36.27 6.47 51.44
CA SER A 781 -37.10 5.28 51.53
C SER A 781 -36.83 4.36 50.31
N ALA A 782 -36.55 3.10 50.60
CA ALA A 782 -36.38 2.07 49.55
C ALA A 782 -37.42 0.97 49.74
N GLY A 783 -38.20 0.67 48.72
CA GLY A 783 -39.14 -0.47 48.68
C GLY A 783 -38.50 -1.69 48.04
N LEU A 784 -38.28 -2.72 48.82
CA LEU A 784 -37.76 -4.00 48.30
C LEU A 784 -38.89 -5.05 48.20
N ARG A 785 -38.96 -5.72 47.06
CA ARG A 785 -39.82 -6.88 46.83
C ARG A 785 -39.00 -8.14 46.89
N PHE A 786 -39.42 -9.04 47.77
CA PHE A 786 -38.85 -10.39 47.90
C PHE A 786 -39.83 -11.38 47.23
N THR A 787 -39.32 -12.17 46.29
CA THR A 787 -40.07 -13.22 45.60
C THR A 787 -39.62 -14.58 46.12
N PHE A 788 -40.56 -15.38 46.60
CA PHE A 788 -40.33 -16.74 47.10
C PHE A 788 -41.01 -17.74 46.16
N GLN A 789 -40.36 -18.84 45.94
CA GLN A 789 -40.95 -19.93 45.18
C GLN A 789 -41.41 -21.02 46.19
N PRO A 790 -42.73 -21.22 46.41
CA PRO A 790 -43.24 -22.25 47.25
C PRO A 790 -42.82 -23.64 46.76
N SER A 791 -42.56 -24.56 47.71
CA SER A 791 -42.44 -25.98 47.46
C SER A 791 -43.79 -26.59 47.02
N ALA A 792 -43.82 -27.81 46.49
CA ALA A 792 -45.02 -28.50 46.12
C ALA A 792 -46.00 -28.70 47.32
N THR A 793 -45.53 -28.54 48.54
CA THR A 793 -46.28 -28.68 49.79
C THR A 793 -46.84 -27.36 50.34
N GLY A 794 -46.61 -26.23 49.64
CA GLY A 794 -47.08 -24.91 50.02
C GLY A 794 -45.95 -23.96 50.46
N ALA A 795 -46.32 -22.70 50.71
CA ALA A 795 -45.38 -21.70 51.21
C ALA A 795 -45.16 -21.95 52.68
N ASP A 796 -43.91 -21.98 53.13
CA ASP A 796 -43.52 -21.97 54.52
C ASP A 796 -43.52 -20.55 55.08
N ASP A 797 -44.73 -20.01 55.36
CA ASP A 797 -44.91 -18.62 55.79
C ASP A 797 -44.17 -18.29 57.10
N GLU A 798 -44.04 -19.27 58.05
CA GLU A 798 -43.27 -19.05 59.28
C GLU A 798 -41.78 -18.90 58.99
N ALA A 799 -41.21 -19.71 58.11
CA ALA A 799 -39.81 -19.64 57.74
C ALA A 799 -39.49 -18.34 56.90
N ILE A 800 -40.39 -17.93 56.04
CA ILE A 800 -40.29 -16.66 55.33
C ILE A 800 -40.34 -15.49 56.30
N ALA A 801 -41.26 -15.53 57.29
CA ALA A 801 -41.35 -14.51 58.33
C ALA A 801 -40.09 -14.43 59.20
N ALA A 802 -39.52 -15.57 59.58
CA ALA A 802 -38.27 -15.65 60.35
C ALA A 802 -37.07 -15.09 59.56
N GLU A 803 -36.94 -15.39 58.26
CA GLU A 803 -35.87 -14.83 57.43
C GLU A 803 -36.02 -13.30 57.24
N LEU A 804 -37.22 -12.81 57.05
CA LEU A 804 -37.48 -11.37 56.94
C LEU A 804 -37.19 -10.61 58.26
N ALA A 805 -37.54 -11.25 59.42
CA ALA A 805 -37.19 -10.72 60.75
C ALA A 805 -35.64 -10.73 60.96
N ALA A 806 -34.97 -11.77 60.53
CA ALA A 806 -33.51 -11.82 60.57
C ALA A 806 -32.86 -10.73 59.66
N PHE A 807 -33.45 -10.47 58.50
CA PHE A 807 -33.03 -9.40 57.59
C PHE A 807 -33.16 -8.06 58.28
N GLU A 808 -34.21 -7.75 58.99
CA GLU A 808 -34.34 -6.46 59.69
C GLU A 808 -33.17 -6.21 60.61
N GLY A 809 -32.82 -7.15 61.48
CA GLY A 809 -31.67 -7.06 62.37
C GLY A 809 -30.33 -6.96 61.60
N ALA A 810 -30.16 -7.67 60.49
CA ALA A 810 -28.96 -7.67 59.69
C ALA A 810 -28.77 -6.35 58.95
N VAL A 811 -29.82 -5.81 58.34
CA VAL A 811 -29.74 -4.56 57.57
C VAL A 811 -29.52 -3.34 58.49
N LEU A 812 -30.06 -3.36 59.70
CA LEU A 812 -29.78 -2.34 60.68
C LEU A 812 -28.31 -2.32 61.09
N ARG A 813 -27.74 -3.50 61.40
CA ARG A 813 -26.33 -3.59 61.82
C ARG A 813 -25.33 -3.28 60.69
N ALA A 814 -25.62 -3.75 59.47
CA ALA A 814 -24.68 -3.61 58.35
C ALA A 814 -24.80 -2.26 57.62
N CYS A 815 -26.01 -1.71 57.54
CA CYS A 815 -26.32 -0.59 56.69
C CYS A 815 -26.91 0.62 57.43
N GLY A 816 -27.22 0.48 58.72
CA GLY A 816 -27.96 1.50 59.49
C GLY A 816 -29.39 1.72 58.96
N ALA A 817 -29.88 0.80 58.18
CA ALA A 817 -31.23 0.86 57.58
C ALA A 817 -32.26 0.23 58.55
N ARG A 818 -33.49 0.77 58.54
CA ARG A 818 -34.60 0.30 59.40
C ARG A 818 -35.88 0.12 58.57
N ILE A 819 -36.69 -0.83 58.96
CA ILE A 819 -37.98 -1.07 58.29
C ILE A 819 -38.92 0.10 58.67
N ARG A 820 -39.61 0.66 57.62
CA ARG A 820 -40.56 1.76 57.82
C ARG A 820 -41.87 1.19 58.40
N GLY A 821 -42.33 1.75 59.53
CA GLY A 821 -43.60 1.40 60.16
C GLY A 821 -43.49 0.44 61.36
N VAL A 822 -42.30 -0.02 61.74
CA VAL A 822 -42.06 -0.67 63.05
C VAL A 822 -41.49 0.37 64.00
N GLU A 823 -42.37 1.13 64.67
CA GLU A 823 -41.94 1.93 65.80
C GLU A 823 -41.48 0.98 66.90
N GLY A 824 -40.25 1.18 67.43
CA GLY A 824 -39.63 0.31 68.35
C GLY A 824 -40.50 0.06 69.61
N GLN A 825 -40.71 -1.20 69.88
CA GLN A 825 -41.02 -1.69 71.21
C GLN A 825 -39.71 -2.01 71.96
#